data_86d650166875dfb9dc2da3b64dd4f37d
#
_entry.id   86d650166875dfb9dc2da3b64dd4f37d
#
_cell.length_a   1.000
_cell.length_b   1.000
_cell.length_c   1.000
_cell.angle_alpha   90.00
_cell.angle_beta   90.00
_cell.angle_gamma   90.00
#
_symmetry.space_group_name_H-M   'P 1'
#
loop_
_entity.id
_entity.type
_entity.pdbx_description
1 polymer ?
#
loop_
_entity_poly.entity_id
_entity_poly.type
_entity_poly.pdbx_seq_one_letter_code
_entity_poly.pdbx_strand_id
1 'polypeptide(L)'
;MRHSISFLTAALFCAAAVLLSIGQAFAAGRAAVASSVSANEVLTRLPNGLTVYILKDTRFPLVCTRLYVRTGSANEEPRHAGISHVLEHMVFKGTEHRPKGQVAREVEALGGYLNAATSFDKTWYLTDMPAAHWRTGMDVVKDMAFQAQLDPKELEAEKNVVISELQRGEDSPMRKLYENLQVAGLKNTPYGRPIIGYVDTIKAITAQDLRDYVKRWYQPQNMMLLVAGDIEPDVVLAYAQKIFGGLKNGGDLPVPQPLDLSGAAGGPRVEVSRGPWNKVYLGISLPAPGLRDLRAVDLDVLSYLLGGDGTSTFYRKYKYEKQLVDGISVDNMSLARAGLLTITAQLDADKLEPFWQELTRDLAGLTAKDFSADAVRRAKFNLEDSMDRAGETLNGLASWKGTIQFDLGGEQGERNMRFAQRNVDENQLQNAVSQWLVPERARVRVLAPDGAALPDLEAVLRKNWPAAAHAQSVAAAAVAAGKREVVQLGQGRTLIMIPDATVPYISLDLMLPGGNALLKPEQQGLADLTARLLTDGSGNLDAQGVERYFAERAASIAAKAGLQTFGISLTGPSRFNAEYFSALGDVLAKPRFETKELRREVDNMKSAIRQRSDNPLAYMFSKLNPFLYPGGQPYGFDGLGTPRSLDGFDRKDVQAFWARQSGQPWVLSVAGSFDREAVLAFAQGLPAPEGEGLAVSAPDWGKDRALSLNLPGRNQAHLLQIFKTVPPTHPDAPALMLLQSVLSGQSGLLFASLRDEQGLGYTVTAFNRSMPETGFMAFYIGTTPDKLEQARRGFAGIIAEIKAKPLPKALLAAGSNRLLGEYLRERQSLADRAGEAATDAVLHYPQDFQKQLLDKAATLTPADLQAVARKYLEPANAYEVTLLP
;
A
#
# COMPACT_ATOMS: atom_id res chain seq x y z
N MET A 1 44.24 -26.70 50.94
CA MET A 1 44.17 -27.26 49.57
C MET A 1 42.90 -28.05 49.24
N ARG A 2 41.96 -28.31 50.15
CA ARG A 2 40.75 -29.12 49.87
C ARG A 2 39.46 -28.32 49.50
N HIS A 3 39.49 -27.02 49.54
CA HIS A 3 38.31 -26.16 49.22
C HIS A 3 38.30 -25.55 47.82
N SER A 4 39.44 -25.60 47.08
CA SER A 4 39.55 -25.00 45.75
C SER A 4 39.07 -25.91 44.61
N ILE A 5 38.94 -27.22 44.85
CA ILE A 5 38.54 -28.19 43.83
C ILE A 5 37.01 -28.29 43.69
N SER A 6 36.26 -28.05 44.75
CA SER A 6 34.79 -28.12 44.72
C SER A 6 34.14 -26.96 43.99
N PHE A 7 34.78 -25.77 43.87
CA PHE A 7 34.24 -24.65 43.12
C PHE A 7 34.43 -24.78 41.59
N LEU A 8 35.54 -25.39 41.16
CA LEU A 8 35.78 -25.61 39.71
C LEU A 8 34.86 -26.68 39.13
N THR A 9 34.54 -27.73 39.88
CA THR A 9 33.61 -28.77 39.42
C THR A 9 32.16 -28.27 39.37
N ALA A 10 31.73 -27.43 40.29
CA ALA A 10 30.39 -26.83 40.27
C ALA A 10 30.25 -25.84 39.12
N ALA A 11 31.26 -25.04 38.82
CA ALA A 11 31.25 -24.07 37.70
C ALA A 11 31.23 -24.79 36.33
N LEU A 12 31.96 -25.92 36.19
CA LEU A 12 31.91 -26.76 34.98
C LEU A 12 30.57 -27.48 34.77
N PHE A 13 29.91 -27.91 35.84
CA PHE A 13 28.58 -28.51 35.75
C PHE A 13 27.49 -27.48 35.43
N CYS A 14 27.58 -26.26 35.96
CA CYS A 14 26.66 -25.17 35.57
C CYS A 14 26.90 -24.69 34.14
N ALA A 15 28.16 -24.60 33.67
CA ALA A 15 28.45 -24.26 32.29
C ALA A 15 27.99 -25.35 31.28
N ALA A 16 28.13 -26.64 31.65
CA ALA A 16 27.65 -27.76 30.84
C ALA A 16 26.09 -27.80 30.82
N ALA A 17 25.44 -27.50 31.95
CA ALA A 17 23.97 -27.42 31.99
C ALA A 17 23.40 -26.26 31.22
N VAL A 18 24.07 -25.11 31.20
CA VAL A 18 23.71 -23.93 30.38
C VAL A 18 23.94 -24.18 28.88
N LEU A 19 25.05 -24.86 28.53
CA LEU A 19 25.32 -25.26 27.13
C LEU A 19 24.36 -26.36 26.64
N LEU A 20 23.94 -27.27 27.50
CA LEU A 20 22.91 -28.27 27.17
C LEU A 20 21.51 -27.64 27.05
N SER A 21 21.18 -26.65 27.85
CA SER A 21 19.91 -25.91 27.74
C SER A 21 19.88 -24.99 26.51
N ILE A 22 20.99 -24.40 26.10
CA ILE A 22 21.12 -23.63 24.84
C ILE A 22 21.06 -24.57 23.64
N GLY A 23 21.72 -25.75 23.70
CA GLY A 23 21.62 -26.78 22.65
C GLY A 23 20.20 -27.34 22.47
N GLN A 24 19.46 -27.51 23.56
CA GLN A 24 18.05 -27.91 23.50
C GLN A 24 17.13 -26.76 23.02
N ALA A 25 17.43 -25.52 23.30
CA ALA A 25 16.69 -24.39 22.76
C ALA A 25 16.88 -24.25 21.23
N PHE A 26 18.05 -24.59 20.68
CA PHE A 26 18.27 -24.62 19.21
C PHE A 26 17.66 -25.88 18.55
N ALA A 27 17.55 -27.00 19.24
CA ALA A 27 16.82 -28.16 18.76
C ALA A 27 15.29 -28.00 18.89
N ALA A 28 14.82 -27.18 19.82
CA ALA A 28 13.41 -26.86 20.03
C ALA A 28 12.82 -25.90 18.97
N GLY A 29 13.59 -25.45 18.00
CA GLY A 29 13.08 -24.75 16.80
C GLY A 29 12.17 -25.60 15.90
N ARG A 30 12.04 -26.90 16.21
CA ARG A 30 11.01 -27.82 15.72
C ARG A 30 10.05 -28.25 16.84
N ALA A 31 9.82 -27.41 17.84
CA ALA A 31 8.82 -27.68 18.86
C ALA A 31 7.48 -28.02 18.20
N ALA A 32 6.86 -29.10 18.65
CA ALA A 32 5.51 -29.46 18.22
C ALA A 32 4.62 -28.22 18.38
N VAL A 33 4.00 -27.78 17.28
CA VAL A 33 2.96 -26.77 17.34
C VAL A 33 1.92 -27.29 18.33
N ALA A 34 1.80 -26.64 19.48
CA ALA A 34 0.79 -27.02 20.45
C ALA A 34 -0.56 -26.87 19.77
N SER A 35 -1.32 -27.96 19.64
CA SER A 35 -2.65 -27.89 19.04
C SER A 35 -3.54 -27.08 19.97
N SER A 36 -3.97 -25.90 19.53
CA SER A 36 -5.05 -25.15 20.18
C SER A 36 -6.31 -25.31 19.33
N VAL A 37 -7.39 -25.67 19.95
CA VAL A 37 -8.71 -25.79 19.31
C VAL A 37 -9.69 -25.02 20.16
N SER A 38 -10.22 -23.96 19.61
CA SER A 38 -11.37 -23.23 20.16
C SER A 38 -12.49 -23.22 19.11
N ALA A 39 -13.67 -22.77 19.50
CA ALA A 39 -14.80 -22.69 18.55
C ALA A 39 -14.52 -21.83 17.31
N ASN A 40 -13.61 -20.86 17.41
CA ASN A 40 -13.30 -19.91 16.35
C ASN A 40 -11.86 -19.99 15.82
N GLU A 41 -10.99 -20.80 16.43
CA GLU A 41 -9.57 -20.86 16.06
C GLU A 41 -9.02 -22.29 16.18
N VAL A 42 -8.42 -22.79 15.12
CA VAL A 42 -7.75 -24.09 15.07
C VAL A 42 -6.33 -23.92 14.57
N LEU A 43 -5.36 -24.25 15.41
CA LEU A 43 -3.95 -24.36 15.03
C LEU A 43 -3.50 -25.81 15.24
N THR A 44 -3.08 -26.47 14.18
CA THR A 44 -2.65 -27.87 14.22
C THR A 44 -1.57 -28.16 13.18
N ARG A 45 -0.97 -29.36 13.25
CA ARG A 45 0.00 -29.83 12.29
C ARG A 45 -0.43 -31.16 11.71
N LEU A 46 -0.49 -31.28 10.39
CA LEU A 46 -0.80 -32.53 9.71
C LEU A 46 0.35 -33.54 9.86
N PRO A 47 0.09 -34.85 9.66
CA PRO A 47 1.13 -35.90 9.78
C PRO A 47 2.34 -35.67 8.87
N ASN A 48 2.17 -35.05 7.70
CA ASN A 48 3.26 -34.68 6.79
C ASN A 48 4.02 -33.41 7.20
N GLY A 49 3.65 -32.76 8.30
CA GLY A 49 4.32 -31.61 8.84
C GLY A 49 3.78 -30.25 8.39
N LEU A 50 2.77 -30.18 7.53
CA LEU A 50 2.11 -28.92 7.17
C LEU A 50 1.42 -28.32 8.40
N THR A 51 1.73 -27.07 8.74
CA THR A 51 0.99 -26.32 9.75
C THR A 51 -0.32 -25.83 9.14
N VAL A 52 -1.45 -26.03 9.82
CA VAL A 52 -2.77 -25.55 9.41
C VAL A 52 -3.30 -24.62 10.49
N TYR A 53 -3.60 -23.38 10.09
CA TYR A 53 -4.12 -22.34 10.96
C TYR A 53 -5.46 -21.85 10.41
N ILE A 54 -6.54 -21.99 11.15
CA ILE A 54 -7.90 -21.67 10.72
C ILE A 54 -8.50 -20.65 11.69
N LEU A 55 -9.04 -19.57 11.15
CA LEU A 55 -9.67 -18.49 11.91
C LEU A 55 -11.10 -18.28 11.39
N LYS A 56 -12.10 -18.53 12.24
CA LYS A 56 -13.50 -18.24 11.93
C LYS A 56 -13.79 -16.76 12.19
N ASP A 57 -14.21 -16.06 11.14
CA ASP A 57 -14.60 -14.65 11.20
C ASP A 57 -15.78 -14.42 10.24
N THR A 58 -16.97 -14.25 10.80
CA THR A 58 -18.23 -14.14 10.05
C THR A 58 -18.66 -12.70 9.77
N ARG A 59 -17.79 -11.72 10.05
CA ARG A 59 -18.09 -10.30 9.79
C ARG A 59 -18.35 -10.00 8.31
N PHE A 60 -17.68 -10.75 7.42
CA PHE A 60 -17.78 -10.61 5.97
C PHE A 60 -18.04 -11.97 5.33
N PRO A 61 -18.87 -12.07 4.26
CA PRO A 61 -19.12 -13.32 3.55
C PRO A 61 -17.94 -13.68 2.62
N LEU A 62 -16.74 -13.63 3.14
CA LEU A 62 -15.47 -13.85 2.45
C LEU A 62 -14.61 -14.87 3.18
N VAL A 63 -13.69 -15.49 2.45
CA VAL A 63 -12.66 -16.37 3.01
C VAL A 63 -11.32 -16.05 2.36
N CYS A 64 -10.35 -15.73 3.19
CA CYS A 64 -8.95 -15.55 2.81
C CYS A 64 -8.19 -16.86 3.00
N THR A 65 -7.59 -17.39 1.94
CA THR A 65 -6.64 -18.52 2.01
C THR A 65 -5.23 -18.01 1.74
N ARG A 66 -4.27 -18.40 2.57
CA ARG A 66 -2.84 -18.06 2.43
C ARG A 66 -2.02 -19.32 2.60
N LEU A 67 -1.22 -19.68 1.61
CA LEU A 67 -0.25 -20.76 1.68
C LEU A 67 1.16 -20.18 1.71
N TYR A 68 1.76 -20.17 2.88
CA TYR A 68 3.11 -19.66 3.12
C TYR A 68 4.15 -20.75 2.91
N VAL A 69 5.24 -20.43 2.22
CA VAL A 69 6.43 -21.27 2.04
C VAL A 69 7.62 -20.55 2.67
N ARG A 70 8.39 -21.23 3.54
CA ARG A 70 9.55 -20.64 4.22
C ARG A 70 10.78 -20.65 3.30
N THR A 71 10.64 -19.95 2.18
CA THR A 71 11.72 -19.67 1.23
C THR A 71 11.43 -18.43 0.42
N GLY A 72 12.46 -17.67 0.11
CA GLY A 72 12.43 -16.48 -0.73
C GLY A 72 13.84 -16.14 -1.19
N SER A 73 14.09 -14.90 -1.59
CA SER A 73 15.35 -14.51 -2.24
C SER A 73 16.60 -14.70 -1.37
N ALA A 74 16.46 -14.69 -0.05
CA ALA A 74 17.57 -14.98 0.88
C ALA A 74 18.02 -16.47 0.89
N ASN A 75 17.24 -17.35 0.29
CA ASN A 75 17.54 -18.78 0.17
C ASN A 75 18.10 -19.16 -1.21
N GLU A 76 18.25 -18.22 -2.11
CA GLU A 76 18.75 -18.42 -3.46
C GLU A 76 20.27 -18.51 -3.51
N GLU A 77 20.77 -19.33 -4.43
CA GLU A 77 22.18 -19.28 -4.80
C GLU A 77 22.47 -18.01 -5.61
N PRO A 78 23.64 -17.36 -5.46
CA PRO A 78 23.92 -16.09 -6.16
C PRO A 78 23.73 -16.15 -7.68
N ARG A 79 24.04 -17.29 -8.31
CA ARG A 79 23.87 -17.50 -9.75
C ARG A 79 22.41 -17.60 -10.20
N HIS A 80 21.50 -17.88 -9.29
CA HIS A 80 20.05 -18.01 -9.52
C HIS A 80 19.27 -16.87 -8.85
N ALA A 81 19.91 -15.71 -8.60
CA ALA A 81 19.21 -14.57 -8.01
C ALA A 81 17.98 -14.21 -8.84
N GLY A 82 16.81 -14.15 -8.18
CA GLY A 82 15.51 -13.92 -8.79
C GLY A 82 14.69 -15.19 -9.06
N ILE A 83 15.22 -16.40 -8.79
CA ILE A 83 14.51 -17.65 -9.09
C ILE A 83 13.19 -17.78 -8.32
N SER A 84 13.11 -17.27 -7.08
CA SER A 84 11.88 -17.27 -6.29
C SER A 84 10.80 -16.41 -6.95
N HIS A 85 11.16 -15.24 -7.46
CA HIS A 85 10.26 -14.32 -8.12
C HIS A 85 9.85 -14.83 -9.52
N VAL A 86 10.79 -15.40 -10.28
CA VAL A 86 10.45 -16.07 -11.55
C VAL A 86 9.49 -17.24 -11.32
N LEU A 87 9.68 -18.02 -10.26
CA LEU A 87 8.75 -19.09 -9.89
C LEU A 87 7.36 -18.55 -9.54
N GLU A 88 7.29 -17.44 -8.78
CA GLU A 88 6.04 -16.75 -8.47
C GLU A 88 5.24 -16.42 -9.75
N HIS A 89 5.89 -15.95 -10.81
CA HIS A 89 5.26 -15.70 -12.11
C HIS A 89 4.83 -16.99 -12.81
N MET A 90 5.67 -18.02 -12.76
CA MET A 90 5.45 -19.26 -13.49
C MET A 90 4.30 -20.10 -12.96
N VAL A 91 3.93 -20.00 -11.68
CA VAL A 91 2.79 -20.74 -11.12
C VAL A 91 1.43 -20.32 -11.70
N PHE A 92 1.34 -19.14 -12.33
CA PHE A 92 0.15 -18.68 -13.03
C PHE A 92 0.05 -19.20 -14.48
N LYS A 93 1.15 -19.79 -15.02
CA LYS A 93 1.23 -20.23 -16.42
C LYS A 93 0.71 -21.65 -16.69
N GLY A 94 0.07 -22.23 -15.70
CA GLY A 94 -0.60 -23.53 -15.77
C GLY A 94 -0.11 -24.52 -14.73
N THR A 95 -1.01 -25.42 -14.35
CA THR A 95 -0.76 -26.55 -13.46
C THR A 95 -1.13 -27.86 -14.14
N GLU A 96 -0.86 -29.00 -13.50
CA GLU A 96 -1.27 -30.32 -14.01
C GLU A 96 -2.79 -30.40 -14.24
N HIS A 97 -3.61 -29.67 -13.46
CA HIS A 97 -5.07 -29.71 -13.52
C HIS A 97 -5.70 -28.49 -14.19
N ARG A 98 -4.94 -27.40 -14.35
CA ARG A 98 -5.43 -26.11 -14.87
C ARG A 98 -4.49 -25.63 -15.97
N PRO A 99 -4.92 -25.68 -17.23
CA PRO A 99 -4.11 -25.15 -18.33
C PRO A 99 -3.87 -23.64 -18.17
N LYS A 100 -2.92 -23.11 -18.94
CA LYS A 100 -2.56 -21.69 -18.95
C LYS A 100 -3.79 -20.77 -18.97
N GLY A 101 -3.80 -19.77 -18.09
CA GLY A 101 -4.90 -18.83 -17.91
C GLY A 101 -6.11 -19.37 -17.12
N GLN A 102 -6.20 -20.68 -16.86
CA GLN A 102 -7.32 -21.24 -16.12
C GLN A 102 -7.23 -20.97 -14.62
N VAL A 103 -6.02 -20.85 -14.06
CA VAL A 103 -5.77 -20.54 -12.65
C VAL A 103 -6.48 -19.26 -12.24
N ALA A 104 -6.23 -18.16 -12.95
CA ALA A 104 -6.88 -16.87 -12.69
C ALA A 104 -8.37 -16.91 -13.06
N ARG A 105 -8.70 -17.50 -14.20
CA ARG A 105 -10.06 -17.56 -14.73
C ARG A 105 -11.05 -18.25 -13.78
N GLU A 106 -10.63 -19.35 -13.14
CA GLU A 106 -11.47 -20.11 -12.21
C GLU A 106 -11.79 -19.30 -10.94
N VAL A 107 -10.82 -18.58 -10.40
CA VAL A 107 -11.00 -17.74 -9.21
C VAL A 107 -11.82 -16.49 -9.53
N GLU A 108 -11.47 -15.76 -10.59
CA GLU A 108 -12.15 -14.52 -10.97
C GLU A 108 -13.59 -14.78 -11.42
N ALA A 109 -13.86 -15.94 -12.09
CA ALA A 109 -15.20 -16.33 -12.47
C ALA A 109 -16.16 -16.54 -11.29
N LEU A 110 -15.64 -16.83 -10.11
CA LEU A 110 -16.39 -16.97 -8.86
C LEU A 110 -16.40 -15.71 -8.00
N GLY A 111 -15.89 -14.58 -8.52
CA GLY A 111 -15.79 -13.32 -7.77
C GLY A 111 -14.61 -13.27 -6.82
N GLY A 112 -13.69 -14.22 -6.90
CA GLY A 112 -12.48 -14.25 -6.09
C GLY A 112 -11.38 -13.32 -6.61
N TYR A 113 -10.40 -13.13 -5.76
CA TYR A 113 -9.11 -12.50 -6.07
C TYR A 113 -8.01 -13.51 -5.78
N LEU A 114 -6.96 -13.55 -6.62
CA LEU A 114 -5.78 -14.36 -6.35
C LEU A 114 -4.52 -13.53 -6.62
N ASN A 115 -3.48 -13.85 -5.89
CA ASN A 115 -2.14 -13.30 -6.10
C ASN A 115 -1.08 -14.22 -5.50
N ALA A 116 0.17 -13.90 -5.74
CA ALA A 116 1.32 -14.44 -5.04
C ALA A 116 2.29 -13.30 -4.73
N ALA A 117 3.19 -13.52 -3.79
CA ALA A 117 4.22 -12.56 -3.47
C ALA A 117 5.47 -13.24 -2.94
N THR A 118 6.62 -12.72 -3.34
CA THR A 118 7.94 -13.15 -2.90
C THR A 118 8.56 -12.07 -2.02
N SER A 119 9.04 -12.49 -0.83
CA SER A 119 9.88 -11.68 0.04
C SER A 119 11.26 -12.31 0.16
N PHE A 120 12.09 -11.81 1.07
CA PHE A 120 13.42 -12.37 1.33
C PHE A 120 13.34 -13.76 1.97
N ASP A 121 12.46 -13.95 2.96
CA ASP A 121 12.41 -15.16 3.80
C ASP A 121 11.22 -16.07 3.50
N LYS A 122 10.25 -15.60 2.74
CA LYS A 122 9.02 -16.34 2.43
C LYS A 122 8.44 -15.99 1.07
N THR A 123 7.76 -16.94 0.48
CA THR A 123 6.85 -16.78 -0.65
C THR A 123 5.46 -17.21 -0.18
N TRP A 124 4.41 -16.54 -0.63
CA TRP A 124 3.04 -16.95 -0.30
C TRP A 124 2.10 -16.80 -1.48
N TYR A 125 1.18 -17.75 -1.54
CA TYR A 125 0.10 -17.82 -2.52
C TYR A 125 -1.20 -17.50 -1.81
N LEU A 126 -2.04 -16.70 -2.43
CA LEU A 126 -3.24 -16.21 -1.77
C LEU A 126 -4.46 -16.21 -2.68
N THR A 127 -5.61 -16.52 -2.07
CA THR A 127 -6.91 -16.26 -2.66
C THR A 127 -7.83 -15.64 -1.62
N ASP A 128 -8.66 -14.68 -2.08
CA ASP A 128 -9.78 -14.13 -1.32
C ASP A 128 -11.05 -14.48 -2.10
N MET A 129 -11.88 -15.34 -1.53
CA MET A 129 -13.05 -15.92 -2.18
C MET A 129 -14.33 -15.51 -1.47
N PRO A 130 -15.47 -15.35 -2.20
CA PRO A 130 -16.78 -15.45 -1.56
C PRO A 130 -16.88 -16.76 -0.76
N ALA A 131 -17.48 -16.70 0.44
CA ALA A 131 -17.50 -17.82 1.39
C ALA A 131 -18.05 -19.13 0.79
N ALA A 132 -19.02 -19.06 -0.14
CA ALA A 132 -19.55 -20.24 -0.81
C ALA A 132 -18.50 -21.01 -1.65
N HIS A 133 -17.38 -20.37 -2.02
CA HIS A 133 -16.39 -20.89 -2.98
C HIS A 133 -14.99 -21.09 -2.38
N TRP A 134 -14.85 -21.09 -1.06
CA TRP A 134 -13.57 -21.19 -0.38
C TRP A 134 -12.74 -22.44 -0.76
N ARG A 135 -13.41 -23.57 -1.09
CA ARG A 135 -12.72 -24.79 -1.51
C ARG A 135 -11.93 -24.61 -2.79
N THR A 136 -12.51 -23.93 -3.77
CA THR A 136 -11.81 -23.58 -5.02
C THR A 136 -10.54 -22.77 -4.73
N GLY A 137 -10.62 -21.78 -3.82
CA GLY A 137 -9.44 -21.00 -3.42
C GLY A 137 -8.33 -21.88 -2.83
N MET A 138 -8.67 -22.83 -1.96
CA MET A 138 -7.70 -23.78 -1.40
C MET A 138 -7.10 -24.73 -2.45
N ASP A 139 -7.91 -25.23 -3.38
CA ASP A 139 -7.45 -26.11 -4.46
C ASP A 139 -6.48 -25.38 -5.38
N VAL A 140 -6.79 -24.11 -5.71
CA VAL A 140 -5.95 -23.28 -6.57
C VAL A 140 -4.59 -23.02 -5.94
N VAL A 141 -4.52 -22.56 -4.68
CA VAL A 141 -3.21 -22.29 -4.03
C VAL A 141 -2.39 -23.59 -3.84
N LYS A 142 -3.04 -24.73 -3.62
CA LYS A 142 -2.37 -26.02 -3.60
C LYS A 142 -1.76 -26.37 -4.95
N ASP A 143 -2.54 -26.24 -6.04
CA ASP A 143 -2.07 -26.56 -7.39
C ASP A 143 -0.93 -25.63 -7.83
N MET A 144 -1.04 -24.32 -7.55
CA MET A 144 0.03 -23.36 -7.82
C MET A 144 1.34 -23.76 -7.14
N ALA A 145 1.29 -24.15 -5.87
CA ALA A 145 2.48 -24.44 -5.09
C ALA A 145 3.11 -25.82 -5.39
N PHE A 146 2.30 -26.84 -5.75
CA PHE A 146 2.77 -28.22 -5.83
C PHE A 146 2.67 -28.84 -7.22
N GLN A 147 1.93 -28.26 -8.13
CA GLN A 147 1.57 -28.86 -9.43
C GLN A 147 1.76 -27.91 -10.61
N ALA A 148 2.54 -26.83 -10.44
CA ALA A 148 2.88 -25.93 -11.54
C ALA A 148 3.64 -26.70 -12.63
N GLN A 149 3.25 -26.52 -13.90
CA GLN A 149 3.84 -27.22 -15.05
C GLN A 149 5.28 -26.79 -15.34
N LEU A 150 5.61 -25.53 -15.07
CA LEU A 150 6.95 -24.94 -15.31
C LEU A 150 7.43 -25.20 -16.74
N ASP A 151 6.56 -24.93 -17.72
CA ASP A 151 6.84 -25.15 -19.14
C ASP A 151 8.00 -24.27 -19.63
N PRO A 152 9.03 -24.84 -20.33
CA PRO A 152 10.19 -24.07 -20.77
C PRO A 152 9.87 -22.93 -21.74
N LYS A 153 8.82 -23.07 -22.59
CA LYS A 153 8.44 -22.01 -23.55
C LYS A 153 7.75 -20.86 -22.84
N GLU A 154 6.90 -21.17 -21.86
CA GLU A 154 6.28 -20.15 -21.02
C GLU A 154 7.33 -19.41 -20.17
N LEU A 155 8.34 -20.12 -19.67
CA LEU A 155 9.44 -19.51 -18.92
C LEU A 155 10.20 -18.48 -19.78
N GLU A 156 10.54 -18.81 -21.03
CA GLU A 156 11.25 -17.86 -21.90
C GLU A 156 10.40 -16.61 -22.22
N ALA A 157 9.09 -16.76 -22.35
CA ALA A 157 8.20 -15.61 -22.49
C ALA A 157 8.14 -14.78 -21.21
N GLU A 158 8.00 -15.44 -20.05
CA GLU A 158 7.83 -14.76 -18.76
C GLU A 158 9.10 -14.08 -18.27
N LYS A 159 10.30 -14.57 -18.60
CA LYS A 159 11.57 -13.85 -18.35
C LYS A 159 11.53 -12.43 -18.92
N ASN A 160 10.99 -12.24 -20.12
CA ASN A 160 10.85 -10.90 -20.70
C ASN A 160 9.87 -10.01 -19.92
N VAL A 161 8.82 -10.60 -19.34
CA VAL A 161 7.86 -9.88 -18.48
C VAL A 161 8.54 -9.44 -17.18
N VAL A 162 9.31 -10.34 -16.54
CA VAL A 162 10.07 -10.01 -15.31
C VAL A 162 11.14 -8.95 -15.58
N ILE A 163 11.84 -9.02 -16.72
CA ILE A 163 12.81 -7.99 -17.12
C ILE A 163 12.13 -6.64 -17.37
N SER A 164 10.94 -6.63 -17.99
CA SER A 164 10.15 -5.40 -18.16
C SER A 164 9.69 -4.82 -16.81
N GLU A 165 9.39 -5.67 -15.83
CA GLU A 165 9.08 -5.22 -14.46
C GLU A 165 10.31 -4.61 -13.78
N LEU A 166 11.50 -5.22 -13.93
CA LEU A 166 12.76 -4.68 -13.43
C LEU A 166 13.00 -3.28 -14.01
N GLN A 167 12.88 -3.12 -15.33
CA GLN A 167 13.05 -1.84 -16.02
C GLN A 167 12.05 -0.78 -15.51
N ARG A 168 10.80 -1.14 -15.29
CA ARG A 168 9.80 -0.25 -14.66
C ARG A 168 10.20 0.17 -13.25
N GLY A 169 10.84 -0.73 -12.49
CA GLY A 169 11.41 -0.41 -11.18
C GLY A 169 12.52 0.63 -11.26
N GLU A 170 13.39 0.52 -12.26
CA GLU A 170 14.47 1.48 -12.53
C GLU A 170 13.95 2.89 -12.87
N ASP A 171 12.78 3.00 -13.50
CA ASP A 171 12.13 4.28 -13.81
C ASP A 171 11.50 4.97 -12.60
N SER A 172 11.39 4.28 -11.45
CA SER A 172 10.86 4.82 -10.20
C SER A 172 11.99 5.20 -9.24
N PRO A 173 12.30 6.49 -9.03
CA PRO A 173 13.47 6.88 -8.23
C PRO A 173 13.42 6.39 -6.80
N MET A 174 12.26 6.41 -6.14
CA MET A 174 12.14 5.90 -4.76
C MET A 174 12.34 4.39 -4.70
N ARG A 175 11.76 3.60 -5.63
CA ARG A 175 11.97 2.15 -5.68
C ARG A 175 13.45 1.81 -5.89
N LYS A 176 14.09 2.49 -6.84
CA LYS A 176 15.53 2.36 -7.12
C LYS A 176 16.39 2.73 -5.90
N LEU A 177 16.04 3.81 -5.21
CA LEU A 177 16.74 4.22 -3.99
C LEU A 177 16.65 3.12 -2.90
N TYR A 178 15.45 2.63 -2.60
CA TYR A 178 15.25 1.59 -1.58
C TYR A 178 15.99 0.29 -1.92
N GLU A 179 15.99 -0.14 -3.18
CA GLU A 179 16.74 -1.32 -3.63
C GLU A 179 18.24 -1.12 -3.48
N ASN A 180 18.76 0.04 -3.89
CA ASN A 180 20.18 0.39 -3.72
C ASN A 180 20.60 0.44 -2.24
N LEU A 181 19.74 0.95 -1.37
CA LEU A 181 19.97 1.00 0.08
C LEU A 181 20.00 -0.41 0.69
N GLN A 182 19.06 -1.26 0.31
CA GLN A 182 18.98 -2.65 0.78
C GLN A 182 20.20 -3.45 0.31
N VAL A 183 20.54 -3.37 -0.97
CA VAL A 183 21.71 -4.06 -1.53
C VAL A 183 23.00 -3.62 -0.84
N ALA A 184 23.18 -2.33 -0.60
CA ALA A 184 24.40 -1.81 0.03
C ALA A 184 24.46 -2.09 1.56
N GLY A 185 23.34 -1.91 2.26
CA GLY A 185 23.26 -2.11 3.70
C GLY A 185 23.43 -3.56 4.12
N LEU A 186 23.04 -4.52 3.27
CA LEU A 186 23.07 -5.96 3.56
C LEU A 186 23.94 -6.76 2.58
N LYS A 187 24.85 -6.10 1.85
CA LYS A 187 25.62 -6.67 0.73
C LYS A 187 26.32 -8.00 1.02
N ASN A 188 26.87 -8.14 2.20
CA ASN A 188 27.64 -9.33 2.61
C ASN A 188 26.76 -10.39 3.28
N THR A 189 25.44 -10.32 3.08
CA THR A 189 24.46 -11.28 3.62
C THR A 189 23.62 -11.86 2.48
N PRO A 190 22.86 -12.94 2.73
CA PRO A 190 21.87 -13.42 1.76
C PRO A 190 20.80 -12.39 1.33
N TYR A 191 20.62 -11.35 2.12
CA TYR A 191 19.67 -10.26 1.87
C TYR A 191 20.24 -9.14 0.97
N GLY A 192 21.51 -9.19 0.59
CA GLY A 192 22.19 -8.17 -0.21
C GLY A 192 21.97 -8.28 -1.72
N ARG A 193 20.86 -8.86 -2.16
CA ARG A 193 20.46 -8.99 -3.57
C ARG A 193 19.00 -8.53 -3.74
N PRO A 194 18.63 -7.94 -4.90
CA PRO A 194 17.23 -7.63 -5.20
C PRO A 194 16.38 -8.92 -5.23
N ILE A 195 15.16 -8.84 -4.77
CA ILE A 195 14.21 -9.97 -4.82
C ILE A 195 13.94 -10.38 -6.27
N ILE A 196 13.82 -9.41 -7.17
CA ILE A 196 13.59 -9.63 -8.60
C ILE A 196 14.82 -10.24 -9.32
N GLY A 197 16.00 -10.19 -8.71
CA GLY A 197 17.26 -10.63 -9.33
C GLY A 197 17.89 -9.60 -10.27
N TYR A 198 18.71 -10.08 -11.20
CA TYR A 198 19.41 -9.27 -12.20
C TYR A 198 19.09 -9.79 -13.60
N VAL A 199 19.18 -8.94 -14.62
CA VAL A 199 18.88 -9.31 -16.01
C VAL A 199 19.60 -10.59 -16.43
N ASP A 200 20.89 -10.71 -16.11
CA ASP A 200 21.71 -11.87 -16.49
C ASP A 200 21.32 -13.15 -15.73
N THR A 201 21.01 -13.03 -14.44
CA THR A 201 20.57 -14.20 -13.66
C THR A 201 19.17 -14.65 -14.07
N ILE A 202 18.23 -13.72 -14.33
CA ILE A 202 16.90 -14.03 -14.84
C ILE A 202 16.99 -14.79 -16.17
N LYS A 203 17.81 -14.30 -17.12
CA LYS A 203 18.01 -14.97 -18.41
C LYS A 203 18.59 -16.37 -18.28
N ALA A 204 19.46 -16.60 -17.29
CA ALA A 204 20.14 -17.88 -17.08
C ALA A 204 19.26 -18.95 -16.44
N ILE A 205 18.21 -18.60 -15.69
CA ILE A 205 17.31 -19.55 -15.01
C ILE A 205 16.68 -20.49 -16.03
N THR A 206 16.73 -21.80 -15.77
CA THR A 206 16.10 -22.84 -16.57
C THR A 206 14.86 -23.42 -15.88
N ALA A 207 14.00 -24.09 -16.64
CA ALA A 207 12.85 -24.81 -16.06
C ALA A 207 13.31 -25.97 -15.14
N GLN A 208 14.51 -26.51 -15.32
CA GLN A 208 15.09 -27.52 -14.41
C GLN A 208 15.50 -26.87 -13.08
N ASP A 209 16.10 -25.67 -13.10
CA ASP A 209 16.44 -24.94 -11.88
C ASP A 209 15.20 -24.63 -11.03
N LEU A 210 14.08 -24.24 -11.68
CA LEU A 210 12.80 -24.04 -11.01
C LEU A 210 12.26 -25.32 -10.39
N ARG A 211 12.30 -26.45 -11.10
CA ARG A 211 11.87 -27.75 -10.54
C ARG A 211 12.74 -28.18 -9.37
N ASP A 212 14.06 -27.99 -9.44
CA ASP A 212 14.96 -28.33 -8.35
C ASP A 212 14.75 -27.42 -7.14
N TYR A 213 14.45 -26.13 -7.37
CA TYR A 213 14.10 -25.18 -6.32
C TYR A 213 12.79 -25.58 -5.63
N VAL A 214 11.74 -25.91 -6.38
CA VAL A 214 10.46 -26.41 -5.84
C VAL A 214 10.69 -27.70 -5.04
N LYS A 215 11.39 -28.69 -5.60
CA LYS A 215 11.68 -29.95 -4.92
C LYS A 215 12.41 -29.74 -3.58
N ARG A 216 13.30 -28.77 -3.50
CA ARG A 216 14.08 -28.46 -2.30
C ARG A 216 13.27 -27.75 -1.21
N TRP A 217 12.44 -26.78 -1.57
CA TRP A 217 11.84 -25.86 -0.63
C TRP A 217 10.34 -26.04 -0.42
N TYR A 218 9.58 -26.50 -1.43
CA TYR A 218 8.13 -26.63 -1.39
C TYR A 218 7.72 -27.97 -0.79
N GLN A 219 7.97 -28.11 0.49
CA GLN A 219 7.68 -29.31 1.26
C GLN A 219 6.68 -29.00 2.36
N PRO A 220 5.66 -29.85 2.63
CA PRO A 220 4.66 -29.59 3.66
C PRO A 220 5.25 -29.16 5.01
N GLN A 221 6.33 -29.78 5.45
CA GLN A 221 7.01 -29.43 6.71
C GLN A 221 7.62 -28.02 6.74
N ASN A 222 7.76 -27.36 5.58
CA ASN A 222 8.29 -26.00 5.38
C ASN A 222 7.18 -24.96 5.17
N MET A 223 5.92 -25.36 5.30
CA MET A 223 4.78 -24.56 4.86
C MET A 223 3.73 -24.41 5.96
N MET A 224 2.94 -23.36 5.80
CA MET A 224 1.76 -23.12 6.62
C MET A 224 0.58 -22.73 5.72
N LEU A 225 -0.55 -23.40 5.90
CA LEU A 225 -1.83 -23.03 5.34
C LEU A 225 -2.59 -22.22 6.40
N LEU A 226 -2.96 -20.99 6.07
CA LEU A 226 -3.89 -20.17 6.85
C LEU A 226 -5.19 -20.02 6.08
N VAL A 227 -6.33 -20.23 6.74
CA VAL A 227 -7.68 -19.99 6.20
C VAL A 227 -8.47 -19.15 7.21
N ALA A 228 -8.90 -17.96 6.82
CA ALA A 228 -9.64 -17.05 7.68
C ALA A 228 -10.93 -16.60 7.01
N GLY A 229 -12.05 -16.54 7.73
CA GLY A 229 -13.30 -16.00 7.21
C GLY A 229 -14.56 -16.72 7.66
N ASP A 230 -15.62 -16.56 6.85
CA ASP A 230 -16.93 -17.17 7.11
C ASP A 230 -16.93 -18.66 6.76
N ILE A 231 -16.41 -19.45 7.70
CA ILE A 231 -16.17 -20.91 7.55
C ILE A 231 -16.43 -21.65 8.87
N GLU A 232 -16.65 -22.95 8.75
CA GLU A 232 -16.63 -23.87 9.91
C GLU A 232 -15.25 -24.56 10.02
N PRO A 233 -14.51 -24.35 11.11
CA PRO A 233 -13.12 -24.80 11.25
C PRO A 233 -12.91 -26.29 11.02
N ASP A 234 -13.79 -27.14 11.57
CA ASP A 234 -13.67 -28.59 11.41
C ASP A 234 -13.85 -29.03 9.95
N VAL A 235 -14.74 -28.36 9.21
CA VAL A 235 -14.99 -28.64 7.78
C VAL A 235 -13.76 -28.25 6.94
N VAL A 236 -13.16 -27.10 7.25
CA VAL A 236 -11.94 -26.63 6.58
C VAL A 236 -10.76 -27.55 6.93
N LEU A 237 -10.60 -27.96 8.19
CA LEU A 237 -9.53 -28.87 8.60
C LEU A 237 -9.65 -30.22 7.89
N ALA A 238 -10.85 -30.80 7.86
CA ALA A 238 -11.07 -32.07 7.16
C ALA A 238 -10.75 -31.96 5.67
N TYR A 239 -11.09 -30.82 5.05
CA TYR A 239 -10.77 -30.56 3.64
C TYR A 239 -9.25 -30.36 3.43
N ALA A 240 -8.58 -29.61 4.29
CA ALA A 240 -7.13 -29.45 4.27
C ALA A 240 -6.40 -30.82 4.40
N GLN A 241 -6.84 -31.67 5.32
CA GLN A 241 -6.32 -33.03 5.46
C GLN A 241 -6.52 -33.86 4.18
N LYS A 242 -7.68 -33.73 3.54
CA LYS A 242 -8.00 -34.45 2.29
C LYS A 242 -7.06 -34.05 1.16
N ILE A 243 -6.82 -32.72 0.95
CA ILE A 243 -6.11 -32.26 -0.25
C ILE A 243 -4.60 -32.09 -0.06
N PHE A 244 -4.12 -31.84 1.19
CA PHE A 244 -2.70 -31.67 1.49
C PHE A 244 -2.08 -32.88 2.22
N GLY A 245 -2.89 -33.71 2.91
CA GLY A 245 -2.38 -34.78 3.78
C GLY A 245 -1.56 -35.86 3.06
N GLY A 246 -1.83 -36.11 1.78
CA GLY A 246 -1.09 -37.08 0.95
C GLY A 246 0.24 -36.55 0.39
N LEU A 247 0.54 -35.27 0.52
CA LEU A 247 1.78 -34.68 0.02
C LEU A 247 2.98 -35.16 0.83
N LYS A 248 4.09 -35.44 0.14
CA LYS A 248 5.32 -35.99 0.73
C LYS A 248 6.40 -34.91 0.87
N ASN A 249 7.24 -35.04 1.89
CA ASN A 249 8.46 -34.24 2.01
C ASN A 249 9.56 -34.82 1.13
N GLY A 250 10.39 -33.93 0.56
CA GLY A 250 11.48 -34.33 -0.35
C GLY A 250 12.83 -34.61 0.33
N GLY A 251 12.91 -34.42 1.65
CA GLY A 251 14.14 -34.60 2.44
C GLY A 251 14.33 -33.50 3.49
N ASP A 252 15.53 -33.42 4.05
CA ASP A 252 15.89 -32.45 5.07
C ASP A 252 16.00 -31.03 4.48
N LEU A 253 15.48 -30.06 5.24
CA LEU A 253 15.57 -28.65 4.90
C LEU A 253 16.90 -28.07 5.39
N PRO A 254 17.52 -27.16 4.62
CA PRO A 254 18.66 -26.41 5.12
C PRO A 254 18.32 -25.61 6.36
N VAL A 255 19.19 -25.65 7.37
CA VAL A 255 19.05 -24.85 8.58
C VAL A 255 19.75 -23.51 8.35
N PRO A 256 19.02 -22.39 8.35
CA PRO A 256 19.63 -21.07 8.18
C PRO A 256 20.60 -20.77 9.33
N GLN A 257 21.82 -20.33 9.01
CA GLN A 257 22.82 -19.94 10.01
C GLN A 257 22.57 -18.52 10.50
N PRO A 258 22.90 -18.18 11.76
CA PRO A 258 22.97 -16.81 12.24
C PRO A 258 23.87 -15.94 11.36
N LEU A 259 23.58 -14.66 11.27
CA LEU A 259 24.34 -13.70 10.49
C LEU A 259 25.16 -12.77 11.39
N ASP A 260 26.40 -12.52 11.01
CA ASP A 260 27.17 -11.42 11.59
C ASP A 260 26.80 -10.11 10.88
N LEU A 261 26.08 -9.26 11.63
CA LEU A 261 25.64 -7.98 11.12
C LEU A 261 26.71 -6.88 11.20
N SER A 262 27.83 -7.13 11.89
CA SER A 262 28.94 -6.18 11.96
C SER A 262 29.59 -5.93 10.61
N GLY A 263 29.67 -6.96 9.78
CA GLY A 263 30.19 -6.96 8.41
C GLY A 263 29.14 -6.95 7.30
N ALA A 264 27.85 -6.78 7.62
CA ALA A 264 26.77 -6.92 6.65
C ALA A 264 26.78 -5.89 5.52
N ALA A 265 27.06 -4.61 5.85
CA ALA A 265 27.15 -3.55 4.85
C ALA A 265 28.40 -3.64 3.98
N GLY A 266 28.29 -3.28 2.70
CA GLY A 266 29.43 -3.36 1.78
C GLY A 266 29.36 -2.35 0.63
N GLY A 267 30.44 -2.29 -0.16
CA GLY A 267 30.61 -1.33 -1.24
C GLY A 267 31.01 0.07 -0.77
N PRO A 268 31.02 1.07 -1.68
CA PRO A 268 31.33 2.45 -1.33
C PRO A 268 30.43 2.97 -0.21
N ARG A 269 31.00 3.80 0.70
CA ARG A 269 30.25 4.37 1.81
C ARG A 269 29.19 5.36 1.30
N VAL A 270 29.58 6.21 0.37
CA VAL A 270 28.69 7.12 -0.35
C VAL A 270 28.74 6.78 -1.83
N GLU A 271 27.62 6.67 -2.48
CA GLU A 271 27.49 6.43 -3.91
C GLU A 271 26.40 7.33 -4.49
N VAL A 272 26.77 8.05 -5.58
CA VAL A 272 25.86 8.96 -6.26
C VAL A 272 25.61 8.43 -7.67
N SER A 273 24.35 8.19 -7.99
CA SER A 273 23.86 7.91 -9.34
C SER A 273 23.22 9.16 -9.92
N ARG A 274 23.53 9.46 -11.19
CA ARG A 274 22.92 10.58 -11.90
C ARG A 274 21.90 10.08 -12.91
N GLY A 275 20.88 10.90 -13.18
CA GLY A 275 19.83 10.56 -14.12
C GLY A 275 18.82 11.67 -14.35
N PRO A 276 17.79 11.40 -15.16
CA PRO A 276 16.83 12.38 -15.63
C PRO A 276 15.76 12.70 -14.55
N TRP A 277 16.19 12.91 -13.31
CA TRP A 277 15.33 13.30 -12.21
C TRP A 277 15.33 14.82 -12.01
N ASN A 278 14.27 15.35 -11.39
CA ASN A 278 14.18 16.78 -11.03
C ASN A 278 14.51 17.02 -9.56
N LYS A 279 14.54 15.97 -8.75
CA LYS A 279 14.83 16.01 -7.33
C LYS A 279 16.05 15.17 -6.99
N VAL A 280 16.64 15.47 -5.87
CA VAL A 280 17.58 14.59 -5.20
C VAL A 280 16.79 13.63 -4.30
N TYR A 281 17.07 12.34 -4.44
CA TYR A 281 16.59 11.28 -3.55
C TYR A 281 17.80 10.74 -2.81
N LEU A 282 17.85 11.00 -1.51
CA LEU A 282 18.95 10.59 -0.65
C LEU A 282 18.47 9.56 0.35
N GLY A 283 19.27 8.53 0.59
CA GLY A 283 19.00 7.58 1.64
C GLY A 283 20.26 7.13 2.37
N ILE A 284 20.09 6.79 3.65
CA ILE A 284 21.08 6.13 4.49
C ILE A 284 20.51 4.78 4.87
N SER A 285 21.30 3.71 4.74
CA SER A 285 20.95 2.39 5.26
C SER A 285 21.96 1.90 6.29
N LEU A 286 21.48 1.26 7.36
CA LEU A 286 22.25 0.65 8.42
C LEU A 286 21.73 -0.76 8.70
N PRO A 287 22.59 -1.80 8.77
CA PRO A 287 22.16 -3.12 9.22
C PRO A 287 21.51 -3.06 10.61
N ALA A 288 20.42 -3.76 10.77
CA ALA A 288 19.59 -3.80 11.97
C ALA A 288 19.33 -5.27 12.42
N PRO A 289 18.86 -5.52 13.63
CA PRO A 289 18.54 -6.86 14.08
C PRO A 289 17.36 -7.46 13.34
N GLY A 290 17.28 -8.80 13.28
CA GLY A 290 16.17 -9.51 12.67
C GLY A 290 14.93 -9.56 13.56
N LEU A 291 13.80 -9.92 12.97
CA LEU A 291 12.45 -9.89 13.54
C LEU A 291 12.30 -10.63 14.89
N ARG A 292 13.11 -11.67 15.16
CA ARG A 292 13.06 -12.44 16.42
C ARG A 292 13.95 -11.87 17.53
N ASP A 293 14.73 -10.88 17.22
CA ASP A 293 15.51 -10.12 18.19
C ASP A 293 14.68 -8.95 18.71
N LEU A 294 14.32 -8.97 19.98
CA LEU A 294 13.46 -7.95 20.58
C LEU A 294 14.05 -6.53 20.50
N ARG A 295 15.37 -6.38 20.25
CA ARG A 295 16.00 -5.08 19.96
C ARG A 295 15.51 -4.45 18.63
N ALA A 296 14.90 -5.24 17.74
CA ALA A 296 14.23 -4.70 16.56
C ALA A 296 13.07 -3.77 16.94
N VAL A 297 12.36 -4.11 18.02
CA VAL A 297 11.24 -3.30 18.54
C VAL A 297 11.72 -1.93 19.07
N ASP A 298 12.92 -1.87 19.63
CA ASP A 298 13.52 -0.60 20.07
C ASP A 298 13.75 0.33 18.87
N LEU A 299 14.15 -0.27 17.72
CA LEU A 299 14.33 0.45 16.46
C LEU A 299 13.00 0.84 15.81
N ASP A 300 11.93 0.05 15.97
CA ASP A 300 10.59 0.43 15.51
C ASP A 300 10.12 1.71 16.23
N VAL A 301 10.31 1.77 17.55
CA VAL A 301 9.97 2.97 18.33
C VAL A 301 10.90 4.15 17.99
N LEU A 302 12.21 3.91 17.82
CA LEU A 302 13.17 4.94 17.44
C LEU A 302 12.86 5.49 16.04
N SER A 303 12.59 4.63 15.05
CA SER A 303 12.25 5.06 13.70
C SER A 303 10.97 5.91 13.68
N TYR A 304 9.96 5.52 14.47
CA TYR A 304 8.74 6.31 14.61
C TYR A 304 9.02 7.69 15.24
N LEU A 305 9.83 7.77 16.27
CA LEU A 305 10.23 9.03 16.92
C LEU A 305 11.00 9.96 15.98
N LEU A 306 11.79 9.40 15.07
CA LEU A 306 12.61 10.17 14.13
C LEU A 306 11.84 10.61 12.88
N GLY A 307 10.99 9.74 12.30
CA GLY A 307 10.38 9.98 11.00
C GLY A 307 9.00 9.33 10.77
N GLY A 308 8.32 8.83 11.81
CA GLY A 308 7.08 8.05 11.66
C GLY A 308 5.80 8.87 11.44
N ASP A 309 5.77 10.14 11.87
CA ASP A 309 4.61 11.02 11.70
C ASP A 309 5.01 12.49 11.58
N GLY A 310 4.05 13.40 11.40
CA GLY A 310 4.27 14.83 11.29
C GLY A 310 4.82 15.50 12.57
N THR A 311 4.78 14.81 13.72
CA THR A 311 5.33 15.27 14.99
C THR A 311 6.73 14.74 15.26
N SER A 312 7.22 13.83 14.43
CA SER A 312 8.53 13.19 14.59
C SER A 312 9.68 14.19 14.40
N THR A 313 10.82 13.89 15.03
CA THR A 313 11.93 14.84 15.17
C THR A 313 12.46 15.36 13.83
N PHE A 314 12.73 14.46 12.87
CA PHE A 314 13.29 14.85 11.59
C PHE A 314 12.25 15.48 10.66
N TYR A 315 11.01 14.95 10.66
CA TYR A 315 9.93 15.53 9.86
C TYR A 315 9.68 16.98 10.29
N ARG A 316 9.51 17.22 11.59
CA ARG A 316 9.29 18.55 12.13
C ARG A 316 10.44 19.51 11.80
N LYS A 317 11.69 19.08 12.08
CA LYS A 317 12.87 19.92 11.88
C LYS A 317 13.12 20.24 10.40
N TYR A 318 13.20 19.20 9.56
CA TYR A 318 13.69 19.37 8.19
C TYR A 318 12.61 19.75 7.20
N LYS A 319 11.41 19.22 7.36
CA LYS A 319 10.29 19.56 6.45
C LYS A 319 9.54 20.79 6.92
N TYR A 320 9.14 20.84 8.21
CA TYR A 320 8.26 21.89 8.71
C TYR A 320 9.04 23.19 9.06
N GLU A 321 10.04 23.10 9.94
CA GLU A 321 10.72 24.29 10.47
C GLU A 321 11.71 24.89 9.46
N LYS A 322 12.56 24.06 8.84
CA LYS A 322 13.65 24.51 7.97
C LYS A 322 13.35 24.40 6.48
N GLN A 323 12.33 23.66 6.09
CA GLN A 323 11.90 23.49 4.69
C GLN A 323 13.06 23.03 3.77
N LEU A 324 13.94 22.18 4.30
CA LEU A 324 15.08 21.65 3.57
C LEU A 324 14.71 20.43 2.72
N VAL A 325 13.62 19.75 3.03
CA VAL A 325 13.16 18.53 2.33
C VAL A 325 11.68 18.61 1.97
N ASP A 326 11.29 17.95 0.88
CA ASP A 326 9.89 17.75 0.51
C ASP A 326 9.26 16.64 1.35
N GLY A 327 10.06 15.64 1.72
CA GLY A 327 9.68 14.51 2.58
C GLY A 327 10.92 13.90 3.22
N ILE A 328 10.74 13.35 4.40
CA ILE A 328 11.72 12.53 5.10
C ILE A 328 11.00 11.44 5.86
N SER A 329 11.52 10.22 5.81
CA SER A 329 11.05 9.09 6.61
C SER A 329 12.21 8.34 7.25
N VAL A 330 11.91 7.66 8.34
CA VAL A 330 12.82 6.71 9.00
C VAL A 330 12.05 5.43 9.20
N ASP A 331 12.54 4.33 8.62
CA ASP A 331 11.85 3.05 8.59
C ASP A 331 12.77 1.93 9.09
N ASN A 332 12.25 1.04 9.92
CA ASN A 332 12.94 -0.19 10.34
C ASN A 332 12.30 -1.40 9.67
N MET A 333 13.01 -2.04 8.75
CA MET A 333 12.58 -3.27 8.10
C MET A 333 13.21 -4.47 8.81
N SER A 334 12.39 -5.29 9.49
CA SER A 334 12.84 -6.49 10.18
C SER A 334 12.57 -7.73 9.35
N LEU A 335 13.64 -8.46 8.97
CA LEU A 335 13.62 -9.72 8.24
C LEU A 335 13.91 -10.88 9.21
N ALA A 336 13.85 -12.14 8.78
CA ALA A 336 13.96 -13.28 9.70
C ALA A 336 15.30 -13.32 10.48
N ARG A 337 16.42 -12.93 9.87
CA ARG A 337 17.78 -13.04 10.43
C ARG A 337 18.57 -11.73 10.44
N ALA A 338 18.06 -10.70 9.82
CA ALA A 338 18.66 -9.37 9.74
C ALA A 338 17.55 -8.33 9.67
N GLY A 339 17.90 -7.07 9.80
CA GLY A 339 17.04 -5.93 9.53
C GLY A 339 17.81 -4.83 8.80
N LEU A 340 17.09 -3.81 8.41
CA LEU A 340 17.64 -2.64 7.77
C LEU A 340 16.91 -1.39 8.30
N LEU A 341 17.62 -0.54 9.00
CA LEU A 341 17.16 0.80 9.33
C LEU A 341 17.49 1.72 8.16
N THR A 342 16.51 2.44 7.65
CA THR A 342 16.69 3.39 6.56
C THR A 342 16.21 4.78 6.96
N ILE A 343 16.95 5.79 6.52
CA ILE A 343 16.54 7.20 6.55
C ILE A 343 16.47 7.64 5.10
N THR A 344 15.33 8.08 4.62
CA THR A 344 15.17 8.55 3.24
C THR A 344 14.65 9.97 3.19
N ALA A 345 15.18 10.79 2.27
CA ALA A 345 14.75 12.15 2.05
C ALA A 345 14.66 12.49 0.56
N GLN A 346 13.72 13.36 0.24
CA GLN A 346 13.54 13.93 -1.08
C GLN A 346 13.60 15.44 -0.99
N LEU A 347 14.38 16.09 -1.86
CA LEU A 347 14.64 17.53 -1.79
C LEU A 347 15.14 18.14 -3.11
N ASP A 348 15.18 19.45 -3.18
CA ASP A 348 15.84 20.18 -4.26
C ASP A 348 17.36 20.11 -4.14
N ALA A 349 18.08 20.14 -5.26
CA ALA A 349 19.54 19.95 -5.27
C ALA A 349 20.31 21.05 -4.54
N ASP A 350 19.82 22.29 -4.56
CA ASP A 350 20.40 23.43 -3.84
C ASP A 350 20.24 23.32 -2.32
N LYS A 351 19.29 22.54 -1.84
CA LYS A 351 19.06 22.26 -0.41
C LYS A 351 19.88 21.10 0.13
N LEU A 352 20.54 20.32 -0.73
CA LEU A 352 21.24 19.10 -0.31
C LEU A 352 22.38 19.38 0.67
N GLU A 353 23.21 20.39 0.41
CA GLU A 353 24.36 20.67 1.28
C GLU A 353 23.94 21.09 2.69
N PRO A 354 23.07 22.09 2.89
CA PRO A 354 22.61 22.46 4.23
C PRO A 354 21.86 21.32 4.93
N PHE A 355 21.02 20.58 4.23
CA PHE A 355 20.33 19.40 4.78
C PHE A 355 21.32 18.35 5.26
N TRP A 356 22.30 17.96 4.41
CA TRP A 356 23.25 16.90 4.71
C TRP A 356 24.18 17.27 5.88
N GLN A 357 24.62 18.52 5.91
CA GLN A 357 25.42 19.02 7.03
C GLN A 357 24.68 18.99 8.37
N GLU A 358 23.38 19.28 8.37
CA GLU A 358 22.60 19.24 9.61
C GLU A 358 22.23 17.82 9.99
N LEU A 359 21.73 17.00 9.05
CA LEU A 359 21.36 15.60 9.33
C LEU A 359 22.54 14.81 9.92
N THR A 360 23.74 14.96 9.34
CA THR A 360 24.92 14.25 9.84
C THR A 360 25.36 14.69 11.22
N ARG A 361 25.19 15.99 11.59
CA ARG A 361 25.42 16.47 12.95
C ARG A 361 24.36 15.98 13.93
N ASP A 362 23.12 15.98 13.53
CA ASP A 362 22.03 15.49 14.37
C ASP A 362 22.20 13.99 14.67
N LEU A 363 22.54 13.19 13.65
CA LEU A 363 22.81 11.75 13.84
C LEU A 363 24.00 11.52 14.77
N ALA A 364 25.03 12.35 14.69
CA ALA A 364 26.21 12.29 15.57
C ALA A 364 25.90 12.65 17.02
N GLY A 365 25.00 13.62 17.21
CA GLY A 365 24.61 14.10 18.53
C GLY A 365 23.39 13.45 19.15
N LEU A 366 22.74 12.53 18.40
CA LEU A 366 21.47 11.94 18.80
C LEU A 366 21.58 11.12 20.09
N THR A 367 20.70 11.41 21.04
CA THR A 367 20.59 10.72 22.31
C THR A 367 19.13 10.45 22.67
N ALA A 368 18.87 9.51 23.56
CA ALA A 368 17.51 9.25 24.02
C ALA A 368 16.85 10.46 24.71
N LYS A 369 17.64 11.38 25.23
CA LYS A 369 17.16 12.61 25.88
C LYS A 369 16.53 13.61 24.90
N ASP A 370 16.77 13.46 23.62
CA ASP A 370 16.14 14.27 22.59
C ASP A 370 14.65 13.94 22.42
N PHE A 371 14.17 12.84 23.03
CA PHE A 371 12.78 12.40 22.99
C PHE A 371 12.10 12.62 24.35
N SER A 372 11.07 13.44 24.39
CA SER A 372 10.28 13.60 25.61
C SER A 372 9.54 12.30 25.95
N ALA A 373 9.27 12.07 27.25
CA ALA A 373 8.47 10.93 27.70
C ALA A 373 7.10 10.84 26.99
N ASP A 374 6.50 11.98 26.66
CA ASP A 374 5.24 12.07 25.93
C ASP A 374 5.40 11.64 24.47
N ALA A 375 6.51 11.99 23.81
CA ALA A 375 6.79 11.52 22.45
C ALA A 375 7.00 10.01 22.42
N VAL A 376 7.74 9.45 23.37
CA VAL A 376 7.94 7.99 23.47
C VAL A 376 6.61 7.28 23.74
N ARG A 377 5.79 7.80 24.66
CA ARG A 377 4.46 7.24 24.94
C ARG A 377 3.58 7.26 23.68
N ARG A 378 3.56 8.37 22.94
CA ARG A 378 2.80 8.51 21.69
C ARG A 378 3.30 7.53 20.62
N ALA A 379 4.60 7.40 20.40
CA ALA A 379 5.17 6.46 19.43
C ALA A 379 4.73 5.02 19.73
N LYS A 380 4.86 4.58 20.98
CA LYS A 380 4.43 3.24 21.42
C LYS A 380 2.94 3.02 21.23
N PHE A 381 2.12 4.00 21.54
CA PHE A 381 0.68 3.95 21.39
C PHE A 381 0.27 3.83 19.91
N ASN A 382 0.84 4.66 19.03
CA ASN A 382 0.52 4.63 17.59
C ASN A 382 0.98 3.33 16.91
N LEU A 383 2.14 2.81 17.29
CA LEU A 383 2.63 1.51 16.79
C LEU A 383 1.71 0.37 17.22
N GLU A 384 1.24 0.36 18.46
CA GLU A 384 0.30 -0.65 18.95
C GLU A 384 -1.06 -0.52 18.28
N ASP A 385 -1.57 0.70 18.13
CA ASP A 385 -2.81 0.98 17.44
C ASP A 385 -2.78 0.47 15.97
N SER A 386 -1.65 0.62 15.29
CA SER A 386 -1.49 0.10 13.93
C SER A 386 -1.62 -1.42 13.84
N MET A 387 -1.15 -2.15 14.86
CA MET A 387 -1.31 -3.61 14.95
C MET A 387 -2.77 -4.00 15.18
N ASP A 388 -3.49 -3.26 16.02
CA ASP A 388 -4.91 -3.52 16.31
C ASP A 388 -5.80 -3.20 15.10
N ARG A 389 -5.47 -2.16 14.34
CA ARG A 389 -6.14 -1.83 13.05
C ARG A 389 -5.99 -2.92 11.99
N ALA A 390 -4.93 -3.71 12.01
CA ALA A 390 -4.77 -4.81 11.06
C ALA A 390 -5.94 -5.81 11.13
N GLY A 391 -6.63 -5.91 12.27
CA GLY A 391 -7.82 -6.74 12.44
C GLY A 391 -9.13 -6.16 11.87
N GLU A 392 -9.14 -4.93 11.36
CA GLU A 392 -10.35 -4.28 10.82
C GLU A 392 -10.88 -5.01 9.58
N THR A 393 -10.00 -5.39 8.67
CA THR A 393 -10.35 -6.15 7.48
C THR A 393 -9.97 -7.62 7.62
N LEU A 394 -10.67 -8.52 6.91
CA LEU A 394 -10.35 -9.94 6.92
C LEU A 394 -8.97 -10.21 6.32
N ASN A 395 -8.60 -9.50 5.26
CA ASN A 395 -7.27 -9.59 4.66
C ASN A 395 -6.17 -9.11 5.63
N GLY A 396 -6.41 -8.00 6.31
CA GLY A 396 -5.51 -7.48 7.35
C GLY A 396 -5.34 -8.47 8.51
N LEU A 397 -6.45 -9.04 9.01
CA LEU A 397 -6.43 -10.07 10.05
C LEU A 397 -5.65 -11.32 9.61
N ALA A 398 -5.92 -11.85 8.41
CA ALA A 398 -5.23 -13.02 7.86
C ALA A 398 -3.73 -12.75 7.66
N SER A 399 -3.37 -11.57 7.18
CA SER A 399 -1.96 -11.16 6.98
C SER A 399 -1.23 -11.00 8.31
N TRP A 400 -1.84 -10.33 9.28
CA TRP A 400 -1.28 -10.11 10.61
C TRP A 400 -1.11 -11.44 11.37
N LYS A 401 -2.19 -12.21 11.53
CA LYS A 401 -2.15 -13.51 12.23
C LYS A 401 -1.25 -14.51 11.51
N GLY A 402 -1.22 -14.49 10.19
CA GLY A 402 -0.31 -15.30 9.38
C GLY A 402 1.16 -14.96 9.66
N THR A 403 1.52 -13.67 9.66
CA THR A 403 2.89 -13.23 9.98
C THR A 403 3.29 -13.59 11.41
N ILE A 404 2.43 -13.33 12.38
CA ILE A 404 2.66 -13.70 13.78
C ILE A 404 2.91 -15.21 13.92
N GLN A 405 2.06 -16.05 13.34
CA GLN A 405 2.19 -17.49 13.45
C GLN A 405 3.40 -18.03 12.69
N PHE A 406 3.63 -17.53 11.47
CA PHE A 406 4.68 -18.06 10.60
C PHE A 406 6.07 -17.54 10.96
N ASP A 407 6.21 -16.25 11.25
CA ASP A 407 7.51 -15.61 11.45
C ASP A 407 7.92 -15.52 12.93
N LEU A 408 6.96 -15.26 13.84
CA LEU A 408 7.21 -15.06 15.26
C LEU A 408 6.92 -16.29 16.14
N GLY A 409 6.35 -17.36 15.57
CA GLY A 409 6.04 -18.59 16.31
C GLY A 409 4.73 -18.51 17.10
N GLY A 410 3.81 -17.64 16.70
CA GLY A 410 2.45 -17.57 17.20
C GLY A 410 2.26 -16.57 18.35
N GLU A 411 1.19 -16.76 19.10
CA GLU A 411 0.69 -15.84 20.12
C GLU A 411 1.74 -15.48 21.19
N GLN A 412 2.63 -16.41 21.54
CA GLN A 412 3.71 -16.10 22.49
C GLN A 412 4.71 -15.10 21.89
N GLY A 413 5.02 -15.22 20.59
CA GLY A 413 5.87 -14.25 19.88
C GLY A 413 5.20 -12.88 19.82
N GLU A 414 3.90 -12.82 19.54
CA GLU A 414 3.12 -11.58 19.59
C GLU A 414 3.14 -10.95 20.99
N ARG A 415 2.87 -11.73 22.02
CA ARG A 415 2.93 -11.23 23.43
C ARG A 415 4.30 -10.67 23.77
N ASN A 416 5.38 -11.39 23.39
CA ASN A 416 6.75 -10.93 23.66
C ASN A 416 7.07 -9.61 22.93
N MET A 417 6.69 -9.50 21.66
CA MET A 417 6.86 -8.29 20.86
C MET A 417 6.07 -7.11 21.44
N ARG A 418 4.77 -7.30 21.72
CA ARG A 418 3.93 -6.27 22.37
C ARG A 418 4.45 -5.90 23.76
N PHE A 419 4.92 -6.87 24.54
CA PHE A 419 5.55 -6.62 25.83
C PHE A 419 6.84 -5.81 25.66
N ALA A 420 7.73 -6.18 24.74
CA ALA A 420 8.93 -5.41 24.43
C ALA A 420 8.55 -3.96 24.03
N GLN A 421 7.68 -3.77 23.06
CA GLN A 421 7.23 -2.46 22.61
C GLN A 421 6.67 -1.60 23.74
N ARG A 422 5.87 -2.17 24.59
CA ARG A 422 5.32 -1.58 25.81
C ARG A 422 6.37 -1.21 26.84
N ASN A 423 7.55 -1.82 26.94
CA ASN A 423 8.65 -1.58 27.83
C ASN A 423 9.84 -0.80 27.19
N VAL A 424 9.76 -0.13 25.96
CA VAL A 424 10.80 0.76 25.42
C VAL A 424 11.00 2.01 26.31
N ASP A 425 12.12 2.16 27.07
CA ASP A 425 12.47 3.31 27.90
C ASP A 425 13.67 4.11 27.34
N GLU A 426 14.08 5.14 28.04
CA GLU A 426 15.20 6.00 27.64
C GLU A 426 16.51 5.20 27.48
N ASN A 427 16.78 4.22 28.36
CA ASN A 427 17.97 3.40 28.25
C ASN A 427 17.97 2.47 27.03
N GLN A 428 16.84 1.87 26.54
CA GLN A 428 16.75 1.06 25.29
C GLN A 428 16.83 1.93 24.04
N LEU A 429 16.23 3.10 24.05
CA LEU A 429 16.41 4.06 22.95
C LEU A 429 17.88 4.50 22.84
N GLN A 430 18.54 4.76 23.96
CA GLN A 430 19.96 5.08 23.96
C GLN A 430 20.82 3.90 23.50
N ASN A 431 20.47 2.65 23.80
CA ASN A 431 21.09 1.43 23.25
C ASN A 431 20.81 1.29 21.74
N ALA A 432 19.60 1.57 21.24
CA ALA A 432 19.28 1.53 19.82
C ALA A 432 20.13 2.54 19.03
N VAL A 433 20.22 3.79 19.50
CA VAL A 433 21.04 4.83 18.89
C VAL A 433 22.50 4.38 18.71
N SER A 434 23.20 3.99 19.79
CA SER A 434 24.65 3.76 19.72
C SER A 434 25.06 2.37 19.24
N GLN A 435 24.15 1.33 19.19
CA GLN A 435 24.44 0.01 18.60
C GLN A 435 24.19 -0.02 17.11
N TRP A 436 23.16 0.68 16.66
CA TRP A 436 22.66 0.52 15.32
C TRP A 436 22.88 1.72 14.44
N LEU A 437 22.84 2.95 14.96
CA LEU A 437 23.19 4.16 14.20
C LEU A 437 24.71 4.36 14.19
N VAL A 438 25.43 3.37 13.67
CA VAL A 438 26.89 3.33 13.64
C VAL A 438 27.39 3.83 12.29
N PRO A 439 28.11 4.98 12.24
CA PRO A 439 28.48 5.63 10.98
C PRO A 439 29.37 4.76 10.08
N GLU A 440 30.16 3.82 10.64
CA GLU A 440 30.99 2.90 9.85
C GLU A 440 30.18 1.88 9.05
N ARG A 441 28.99 1.53 9.54
CA ARG A 441 28.06 0.62 8.86
C ARG A 441 27.10 1.34 7.92
N ALA A 442 27.00 2.66 8.03
CA ALA A 442 26.11 3.45 7.18
C ALA A 442 26.54 3.38 5.70
N ARG A 443 25.56 3.19 4.84
CA ARG A 443 25.73 3.30 3.38
C ARG A 443 24.75 4.35 2.87
N VAL A 444 25.30 5.33 2.18
CA VAL A 444 24.56 6.45 1.63
C VAL A 444 24.39 6.25 0.14
N ARG A 445 23.16 6.37 -0.33
CA ARG A 445 22.82 6.31 -1.75
C ARG A 445 22.08 7.58 -2.15
N VAL A 446 22.50 8.16 -3.25
CA VAL A 446 21.93 9.40 -3.75
C VAL A 446 21.61 9.25 -5.23
N LEU A 447 20.36 9.51 -5.60
CA LEU A 447 19.98 9.71 -6.97
C LEU A 447 19.83 11.22 -7.18
N ALA A 448 20.57 11.78 -8.13
CA ALA A 448 20.63 13.21 -8.34
C ALA A 448 20.37 13.57 -9.81
N PRO A 449 19.80 14.77 -10.08
CA PRO A 449 19.64 15.26 -11.44
C PRO A 449 20.97 15.29 -12.22
N ASP A 450 20.89 15.04 -13.53
CA ASP A 450 22.02 15.28 -14.41
C ASP A 450 22.48 16.74 -14.32
N GLY A 451 23.80 16.96 -14.20
CA GLY A 451 24.35 18.31 -14.11
C GLY A 451 24.21 19.04 -12.76
N ALA A 452 23.48 18.50 -11.78
CA ALA A 452 23.37 19.12 -10.46
C ALA A 452 24.74 19.21 -9.76
N ALA A 453 25.09 20.37 -9.22
CA ALA A 453 26.25 20.52 -8.35
C ALA A 453 25.98 19.85 -7.00
N LEU A 454 26.87 18.97 -6.55
CA LEU A 454 26.70 18.25 -5.29
C LEU A 454 27.91 18.49 -4.40
N PRO A 455 27.72 18.61 -3.07
CA PRO A 455 28.83 18.70 -2.11
C PRO A 455 29.57 17.37 -2.00
N ASP A 456 30.75 17.36 -1.43
CA ASP A 456 31.45 16.14 -1.04
C ASP A 456 30.73 15.51 0.18
N LEU A 457 29.75 14.68 -0.12
CA LEU A 457 28.89 14.05 0.89
C LEU A 457 29.69 13.14 1.83
N GLU A 458 30.73 12.47 1.33
CA GLU A 458 31.55 11.58 2.17
C GLU A 458 32.45 12.37 3.13
N ALA A 459 33.05 13.47 2.69
CA ALA A 459 33.83 14.33 3.56
C ALA A 459 32.98 14.93 4.67
N VAL A 460 31.77 15.40 4.36
CA VAL A 460 30.82 15.94 5.37
C VAL A 460 30.40 14.83 6.35
N LEU A 461 30.09 13.63 5.88
CA LEU A 461 29.74 12.48 6.73
C LEU A 461 30.84 12.14 7.73
N ARG A 462 32.07 11.99 7.24
CA ARG A 462 33.25 11.68 8.08
C ARG A 462 33.55 12.79 9.14
N LYS A 463 33.33 14.04 8.78
CA LYS A 463 33.57 15.18 9.65
C LYS A 463 32.56 15.28 10.80
N ASN A 464 31.28 14.97 10.51
CA ASN A 464 30.17 15.31 11.39
C ASN A 464 29.67 14.15 12.25
N TRP A 465 29.86 12.88 11.85
CA TRP A 465 29.24 11.73 12.52
C TRP A 465 30.24 10.67 13.04
N PRO A 466 30.69 10.74 14.33
CA PRO A 466 31.41 9.70 15.07
C PRO A 466 30.50 8.87 16.03
N ALA A 467 30.89 7.75 16.62
CA ALA A 467 30.08 6.70 17.25
C ALA A 467 29.57 6.86 18.72
N ALA A 468 28.50 6.16 19.19
CA ALA A 468 27.83 6.27 20.51
C ALA A 468 26.95 5.13 21.13
N ALA A 469 26.09 5.20 22.19
CA ALA A 469 25.44 4.16 23.05
C ALA A 469 23.97 4.35 23.60
N HIS A 470 23.16 3.46 24.21
CA HIS A 470 21.78 2.93 24.18
C HIS A 470 20.71 2.95 25.30
N ALA A 471 19.30 2.61 25.10
CA ALA A 471 18.28 1.77 25.78
C ALA A 471 16.72 1.89 25.85
N GLN A 472 15.65 1.33 26.33
CA GLN A 472 14.36 0.54 26.24
C GLN A 472 13.00 1.07 26.87
N SER A 473 11.73 0.62 26.81
CA SER A 473 10.43 0.20 26.24
C SER A 473 9.01 0.22 27.00
N VAL A 474 7.65 0.03 26.50
CA VAL A 474 6.34 -0.78 26.72
C VAL A 474 4.86 -0.21 26.64
N ALA A 475 3.67 -0.70 26.29
CA ALA A 475 2.40 -1.27 25.80
C ALA A 475 0.87 -1.00 26.23
N ALA A 476 -0.32 -1.24 25.64
CA ALA A 476 -1.55 -1.77 24.91
C ALA A 476 -3.08 -1.72 25.37
N ALA A 477 -4.20 -1.78 24.51
CA ALA A 477 -5.37 -2.59 23.96
C ALA A 477 -6.93 -2.29 24.14
N ALA A 478 -8.01 -2.74 23.46
CA ALA A 478 -9.11 -2.76 22.46
C ALA A 478 -10.66 -3.03 22.78
N VAL A 479 -11.77 -2.93 21.77
CA VAL A 479 -13.05 -3.71 21.38
C VAL A 479 -14.40 -3.02 20.93
N ALA A 480 -15.28 -3.31 19.91
CA ALA A 480 -16.48 -3.87 19.15
C ALA A 480 -17.86 -3.17 18.76
N ALA A 481 -18.86 -3.60 17.82
CA ALA A 481 -19.70 -3.11 16.67
C ALA A 481 -21.29 -3.01 16.64
N GLY A 482 -22.02 -2.37 15.55
CA GLY A 482 -23.47 -2.18 15.34
C GLY A 482 -24.04 -1.80 13.92
N LYS A 483 -25.25 -1.15 13.66
CA LYS A 483 -25.99 -1.03 12.38
C LYS A 483 -26.38 0.40 11.91
N ARG A 484 -26.50 0.68 10.54
CA ARG A 484 -26.65 1.98 9.84
C ARG A 484 -28.02 2.70 9.97
N GLU A 485 -28.01 4.04 10.07
CA GLU A 485 -29.19 4.93 10.14
C GLU A 485 -28.96 6.24 9.35
N VAL A 486 -29.99 6.83 8.74
CA VAL A 486 -29.93 8.12 8.04
C VAL A 486 -30.92 9.10 8.66
N VAL A 487 -30.44 10.29 9.04
CA VAL A 487 -31.23 11.35 9.67
C VAL A 487 -31.17 12.64 8.86
N GLN A 488 -32.34 13.15 8.42
CA GLN A 488 -32.44 14.46 7.78
C GLN A 488 -32.57 15.53 8.85
N LEU A 489 -31.57 16.43 8.96
CA LEU A 489 -31.58 17.51 9.97
C LEU A 489 -32.27 18.80 9.48
N GLY A 490 -32.72 18.80 8.21
CA GLY A 490 -33.28 19.99 7.56
C GLY A 490 -32.25 20.99 7.09
N GLN A 491 -32.66 21.96 6.29
CA GLN A 491 -31.81 23.03 5.76
C GLN A 491 -30.57 22.50 5.02
N GLY A 492 -30.69 21.44 4.21
CA GLY A 492 -29.55 20.86 3.44
C GLY A 492 -28.52 20.10 4.28
N ARG A 493 -28.88 19.65 5.47
CA ARG A 493 -28.02 18.88 6.39
C ARG A 493 -28.48 17.44 6.49
N THR A 494 -27.61 16.50 6.20
CA THR A 494 -27.88 15.06 6.31
C THR A 494 -26.86 14.39 7.22
N LEU A 495 -27.31 13.58 8.16
CA LEU A 495 -26.47 12.74 9.00
C LEU A 495 -26.71 11.27 8.62
N ILE A 496 -25.64 10.54 8.38
CA ILE A 496 -25.62 9.09 8.15
C ILE A 496 -24.84 8.45 9.29
N MET A 497 -25.45 7.49 9.99
CA MET A 497 -24.79 6.73 11.04
C MET A 497 -24.70 5.27 10.65
N ILE A 498 -23.51 4.69 10.73
CA ILE A 498 -23.19 3.29 10.44
C ILE A 498 -22.53 2.69 11.70
N PRO A 499 -23.34 2.37 12.73
CA PRO A 499 -22.80 1.84 13.96
C PRO A 499 -22.14 0.48 13.70
N ASP A 500 -20.84 0.37 13.99
CA ASP A 500 -20.06 -0.85 13.89
C ASP A 500 -19.08 -0.89 15.06
N ALA A 501 -19.34 -1.71 16.04
CA ALA A 501 -18.51 -1.87 17.21
C ALA A 501 -17.62 -3.14 17.17
N THR A 502 -17.34 -3.73 15.95
CA THR A 502 -16.42 -4.87 15.80
C THR A 502 -14.95 -4.47 16.04
N VAL A 503 -14.63 -3.20 15.83
CA VAL A 503 -13.36 -2.58 16.21
C VAL A 503 -13.63 -1.30 17.01
N PRO A 504 -12.80 -0.93 18.01
CA PRO A 504 -13.04 0.22 18.87
C PRO A 504 -12.60 1.53 18.19
N TYR A 505 -13.06 1.74 16.97
CA TYR A 505 -12.72 2.89 16.13
C TYR A 505 -13.98 3.65 15.71
N ILE A 506 -13.76 4.91 15.31
CA ILE A 506 -14.76 5.76 14.64
C ILE A 506 -14.13 6.33 13.38
N SER A 507 -14.91 6.43 12.31
CA SER A 507 -14.60 7.22 11.12
C SER A 507 -15.72 8.21 10.88
N LEU A 508 -15.36 9.49 10.70
CA LEU A 508 -16.27 10.58 10.34
C LEU A 508 -15.86 11.09 8.96
N ASP A 509 -16.83 11.23 8.07
CA ASP A 509 -16.66 11.86 6.75
C ASP A 509 -17.71 12.95 6.57
N LEU A 510 -17.26 14.20 6.60
CA LEU A 510 -18.10 15.36 6.28
C LEU A 510 -17.85 15.71 4.82
N MET A 511 -18.88 15.60 3.99
CA MET A 511 -18.81 15.86 2.56
C MET A 511 -19.74 17.00 2.17
N LEU A 512 -19.22 17.91 1.34
CA LEU A 512 -19.95 19.06 0.79
C LEU A 512 -19.82 19.04 -0.73
N PRO A 513 -20.83 19.46 -1.51
CA PRO A 513 -20.63 19.77 -2.93
C PRO A 513 -19.71 20.98 -3.10
N GLY A 514 -18.92 21.01 -4.17
CA GLY A 514 -18.00 22.12 -4.38
C GLY A 514 -16.66 21.69 -4.98
N GLY A 515 -15.57 21.91 -4.24
CA GLY A 515 -14.22 21.61 -4.73
C GLY A 515 -13.85 22.44 -5.95
N ASN A 516 -13.26 21.79 -6.96
CA ASN A 516 -12.83 22.48 -8.18
C ASN A 516 -14.00 23.10 -8.99
N ALA A 517 -15.21 22.59 -8.82
CA ALA A 517 -16.38 23.13 -9.52
C ALA A 517 -16.76 24.54 -9.08
N LEU A 518 -16.29 24.99 -7.92
CA LEU A 518 -16.45 26.37 -7.44
C LEU A 518 -15.39 27.33 -7.98
N LEU A 519 -14.37 26.84 -8.70
CA LEU A 519 -13.22 27.66 -9.10
C LEU A 519 -13.42 28.29 -10.48
N LYS A 520 -12.81 29.45 -10.66
CA LYS A 520 -12.54 30.04 -11.97
C LYS A 520 -11.22 29.48 -12.53
N PRO A 521 -10.99 29.62 -13.87
CA PRO A 521 -9.76 29.12 -14.50
C PRO A 521 -8.45 29.59 -13.85
N GLU A 522 -8.40 30.84 -13.43
CA GLU A 522 -7.24 31.45 -12.77
C GLU A 522 -7.05 30.98 -11.32
N GLN A 523 -8.06 30.33 -10.75
CA GLN A 523 -8.06 29.83 -9.37
C GLN A 523 -7.69 28.34 -9.25
N GLN A 524 -7.21 27.71 -10.31
CA GLN A 524 -6.81 26.30 -10.26
C GLN A 524 -5.81 26.04 -9.12
N GLY A 525 -6.07 25.02 -8.31
CA GLY A 525 -5.30 24.67 -7.14
C GLY A 525 -5.78 25.29 -5.81
N LEU A 526 -6.66 26.32 -5.85
CA LEU A 526 -7.13 26.99 -4.63
C LEU A 526 -7.94 26.07 -3.73
N ALA A 527 -8.74 25.16 -4.30
CA ALA A 527 -9.52 24.21 -3.52
C ALA A 527 -8.63 23.19 -2.77
N ASP A 528 -7.61 22.63 -3.43
CA ASP A 528 -6.65 21.72 -2.80
C ASP A 528 -5.76 22.45 -1.78
N LEU A 529 -5.32 23.67 -2.09
CA LEU A 529 -4.60 24.52 -1.14
C LEU A 529 -5.43 24.80 0.12
N THR A 530 -6.72 25.14 -0.06
CA THR A 530 -7.62 25.38 1.09
C THR A 530 -7.83 24.09 1.91
N ALA A 531 -8.00 22.96 1.26
CA ALA A 531 -8.13 21.68 1.95
C ALA A 531 -6.91 21.36 2.82
N ARG A 532 -5.69 21.56 2.32
CA ARG A 532 -4.45 21.40 3.07
C ARG A 532 -4.37 22.34 4.26
N LEU A 533 -4.67 23.62 4.04
CA LEU A 533 -4.60 24.66 5.06
C LEU A 533 -5.70 24.52 6.13
N LEU A 534 -6.79 23.82 5.85
CA LEU A 534 -7.89 23.65 6.78
C LEU A 534 -7.47 22.89 8.03
N THR A 535 -6.53 21.97 7.90
CA THR A 535 -5.95 21.20 8.99
C THR A 535 -4.62 21.77 9.51
N ASP A 536 -4.14 22.85 8.92
CA ASP A 536 -2.88 23.54 9.30
C ASP A 536 -3.10 24.66 10.34
N GLY A 537 -3.97 24.42 11.30
CA GLY A 537 -4.25 25.29 12.43
C GLY A 537 -5.74 25.62 12.59
N SER A 538 -6.24 25.45 13.80
CA SER A 538 -7.63 25.71 14.13
C SER A 538 -7.83 26.14 15.58
N GLY A 539 -8.75 27.07 15.81
CA GLY A 539 -8.98 27.62 17.15
C GLY A 539 -7.71 28.21 17.75
N ASN A 540 -7.26 27.65 18.86
CA ASN A 540 -6.02 28.06 19.55
C ASN A 540 -4.79 27.24 19.15
N LEU A 541 -4.95 26.21 18.30
CA LEU A 541 -3.88 25.35 17.87
C LEU A 541 -3.29 25.85 16.54
N ASP A 542 -1.96 25.95 16.48
CA ASP A 542 -1.24 26.10 15.21
C ASP A 542 -1.15 24.75 14.47
N ALA A 543 -0.53 24.69 13.30
CA ALA A 543 -0.44 23.47 12.51
C ALA A 543 0.19 22.28 13.26
N GLN A 544 1.27 22.55 14.00
CA GLN A 544 1.89 21.50 14.85
C GLN A 544 1.01 21.11 16.04
N GLY A 545 0.26 22.04 16.57
CA GLY A 545 -0.72 21.81 17.63
C GLY A 545 -1.86 20.90 17.18
N VAL A 546 -2.38 21.10 15.96
CA VAL A 546 -3.41 20.23 15.37
C VAL A 546 -2.83 18.84 15.12
N GLU A 547 -1.69 18.73 14.46
CA GLU A 547 -1.02 17.47 14.21
C GLU A 547 -0.78 16.68 15.51
N ARG A 548 -0.23 17.35 16.52
CA ARG A 548 0.02 16.74 17.84
C ARG A 548 -1.30 16.29 18.51
N TYR A 549 -2.35 17.08 18.41
CA TYR A 549 -3.63 16.77 19.02
C TYR A 549 -4.18 15.44 18.53
N PHE A 550 -4.12 15.19 17.21
CA PHE A 550 -4.59 13.95 16.63
C PHE A 550 -3.60 12.79 16.85
N ALA A 551 -2.29 13.04 16.70
CA ALA A 551 -1.27 12.02 16.92
C ALA A 551 -1.27 11.48 18.37
N GLU A 552 -1.53 12.31 19.38
CA GLU A 552 -1.66 11.88 20.79
C GLU A 552 -2.89 10.97 21.03
N ARG A 553 -3.81 10.90 20.07
CA ARG A 553 -5.02 10.08 20.12
C ARG A 553 -5.03 8.95 19.11
N ALA A 554 -3.88 8.65 18.48
CA ALA A 554 -3.73 7.74 17.34
C ALA A 554 -4.80 7.98 16.25
N ALA A 555 -5.11 9.24 16.02
CA ALA A 555 -6.11 9.67 15.07
C ALA A 555 -5.48 10.42 13.90
N SER A 556 -6.18 10.46 12.78
CA SER A 556 -5.83 11.26 11.63
C SER A 556 -7.01 12.12 11.20
N ILE A 557 -6.72 13.35 10.80
CA ILE A 557 -7.67 14.23 10.12
C ILE A 557 -7.07 14.65 8.79
N ALA A 558 -7.89 14.68 7.75
CA ALA A 558 -7.48 15.16 6.43
C ALA A 558 -8.65 15.84 5.74
N ALA A 559 -8.34 16.87 4.94
CA ALA A 559 -9.31 17.45 4.04
C ALA A 559 -8.86 17.25 2.59
N LYS A 560 -9.81 17.07 1.68
CA LYS A 560 -9.55 16.81 0.26
C LYS A 560 -10.56 17.51 -0.63
N ALA A 561 -10.05 18.19 -1.65
CA ALA A 561 -10.87 18.75 -2.69
C ALA A 561 -10.96 17.79 -3.88
N GLY A 562 -12.17 17.51 -4.33
CA GLY A 562 -12.47 16.76 -5.53
C GLY A 562 -12.90 17.68 -6.68
N LEU A 563 -13.43 17.07 -7.74
CA LEU A 563 -14.00 17.81 -8.86
C LEU A 563 -15.25 18.60 -8.43
N GLN A 564 -16.20 17.90 -7.79
CA GLN A 564 -17.49 18.44 -7.36
C GLN A 564 -17.76 18.24 -5.88
N THR A 565 -16.79 17.78 -5.13
CA THR A 565 -16.91 17.49 -3.70
C THR A 565 -15.76 18.11 -2.92
N PHE A 566 -16.01 18.43 -1.68
CA PHE A 566 -15.01 18.81 -0.69
C PHE A 566 -15.26 17.99 0.57
N GLY A 567 -14.31 17.15 0.94
CA GLY A 567 -14.46 16.22 2.07
C GLY A 567 -13.49 16.52 3.20
N ILE A 568 -13.92 16.26 4.44
CA ILE A 568 -13.08 16.26 5.63
C ILE A 568 -13.31 14.91 6.31
N SER A 569 -12.26 14.11 6.40
CA SER A 569 -12.28 12.80 7.03
C SER A 569 -11.49 12.79 8.34
N LEU A 570 -12.00 12.10 9.34
CA LEU A 570 -11.34 11.89 10.61
C LEU A 570 -11.52 10.43 11.02
N THR A 571 -10.43 9.76 11.40
CA THR A 571 -10.48 8.38 11.87
C THR A 571 -9.60 8.22 13.12
N GLY A 572 -10.09 7.48 14.12
CA GLY A 572 -9.32 7.22 15.33
C GLY A 572 -10.05 6.31 16.32
N PRO A 573 -9.38 5.93 17.44
CA PRO A 573 -9.99 5.14 18.50
C PRO A 573 -11.23 5.79 19.10
N SER A 574 -12.34 5.05 19.20
CA SER A 574 -13.65 5.59 19.59
C SER A 574 -13.74 6.13 21.02
N ARG A 575 -12.79 5.77 21.89
CA ARG A 575 -12.72 6.35 23.25
C ARG A 575 -12.49 7.86 23.30
N PHE A 576 -12.12 8.49 22.17
CA PHE A 576 -11.89 9.92 22.03
C PHE A 576 -12.98 10.63 21.22
N ASN A 577 -14.15 10.03 21.06
CA ASN A 577 -15.25 10.57 20.23
C ASN A 577 -15.59 12.02 20.56
N ALA A 578 -15.71 12.39 21.85
CA ALA A 578 -16.05 13.74 22.28
C ALA A 578 -14.99 14.77 21.86
N GLU A 579 -13.73 14.42 22.01
CA GLU A 579 -12.60 15.22 21.57
C GLU A 579 -12.56 15.38 20.05
N TYR A 580 -12.90 14.33 19.29
CA TYR A 580 -12.97 14.40 17.82
C TYR A 580 -14.09 15.31 17.35
N PHE A 581 -15.26 15.25 17.96
CA PHE A 581 -16.38 16.16 17.64
C PHE A 581 -16.00 17.61 17.91
N SER A 582 -15.39 17.89 19.06
CA SER A 582 -14.89 19.23 19.39
C SER A 582 -13.85 19.73 18.40
N ALA A 583 -12.85 18.90 18.08
CA ALA A 583 -11.78 19.28 17.18
C ALA A 583 -12.27 19.50 15.74
N LEU A 584 -13.14 18.62 15.23
CA LEU A 584 -13.75 18.79 13.91
C LEU A 584 -14.61 20.08 13.87
N GLY A 585 -15.38 20.37 14.91
CA GLY A 585 -16.12 21.62 15.02
C GLY A 585 -15.24 22.85 14.96
N ASP A 586 -14.08 22.84 15.63
CA ASP A 586 -13.11 23.95 15.58
C ASP A 586 -12.44 24.06 14.21
N VAL A 587 -12.07 22.96 13.55
CA VAL A 587 -11.52 22.95 12.17
C VAL A 587 -12.51 23.61 11.19
N LEU A 588 -13.78 23.33 11.31
CA LEU A 588 -14.82 23.90 10.45
C LEU A 588 -15.09 25.39 10.74
N ALA A 589 -15.22 25.76 12.01
CA ALA A 589 -15.68 27.09 12.41
C ALA A 589 -14.54 28.11 12.58
N LYS A 590 -13.33 27.66 12.89
CA LYS A 590 -12.22 28.53 13.31
C LYS A 590 -10.88 28.18 12.62
N PRO A 591 -10.86 27.90 11.29
CA PRO A 591 -9.59 27.65 10.60
C PRO A 591 -8.72 28.91 10.60
N ARG A 592 -7.42 28.75 10.86
CA ARG A 592 -6.52 29.91 11.03
C ARG A 592 -6.00 30.47 9.72
N PHE A 593 -5.77 29.64 8.70
CA PHE A 593 -5.22 30.03 7.41
C PHE A 593 -4.03 30.98 7.54
N GLU A 594 -3.02 30.60 8.29
CA GLU A 594 -1.87 31.47 8.55
C GLU A 594 -1.04 31.69 7.29
N THR A 595 -0.58 32.91 7.06
CA THR A 595 0.21 33.27 5.87
C THR A 595 1.52 32.46 5.77
N LYS A 596 2.10 32.08 6.90
CA LYS A 596 3.29 31.22 6.95
C LYS A 596 2.97 29.81 6.36
N GLU A 597 1.86 29.22 6.79
CA GLU A 597 1.43 27.89 6.35
C GLU A 597 0.99 27.92 4.89
N LEU A 598 0.30 28.98 4.48
CA LEU A 598 -0.08 29.18 3.06
C LEU A 598 1.16 29.17 2.15
N ARG A 599 2.22 29.92 2.50
CA ARG A 599 3.46 29.92 1.71
C ARG A 599 4.09 28.54 1.65
N ARG A 600 4.16 27.86 2.79
CA ARG A 600 4.68 26.50 2.89
C ARG A 600 3.89 25.52 1.98
N GLU A 601 2.56 25.53 2.03
CA GLU A 601 1.75 24.64 1.21
C GLU A 601 1.81 24.99 -0.28
N VAL A 602 1.88 26.25 -0.64
CA VAL A 602 2.16 26.68 -2.02
C VAL A 602 3.49 26.11 -2.53
N ASP A 603 4.56 26.18 -1.73
CA ASP A 603 5.86 25.61 -2.10
C ASP A 603 5.82 24.08 -2.19
N ASN A 604 5.12 23.41 -1.27
CA ASN A 604 4.86 21.96 -1.32
C ASN A 604 4.11 21.55 -2.60
N MET A 605 3.06 22.29 -2.98
CA MET A 605 2.30 22.02 -4.20
C MET A 605 3.13 22.23 -5.46
N LYS A 606 3.94 23.28 -5.52
CA LYS A 606 4.88 23.49 -6.63
C LYS A 606 5.94 22.40 -6.72
N SER A 607 6.44 21.94 -5.55
CA SER A 607 7.36 20.82 -5.47
C SER A 607 6.72 19.53 -6.02
N ALA A 608 5.49 19.23 -5.61
CA ALA A 608 4.74 18.08 -6.11
C ALA A 608 4.47 18.16 -7.63
N ILE A 609 4.19 19.35 -8.17
CA ILE A 609 4.06 19.57 -9.63
C ILE A 609 5.37 19.23 -10.35
N ARG A 610 6.52 19.69 -9.86
CA ARG A 610 7.84 19.36 -10.44
C ARG A 610 8.14 17.87 -10.39
N GLN A 611 7.84 17.23 -9.25
CA GLN A 611 8.10 15.80 -9.04
C GLN A 611 7.32 14.88 -9.99
N ARG A 612 6.18 15.32 -10.52
CA ARG A 612 5.37 14.49 -11.44
C ARG A 612 6.17 13.95 -12.63
N SER A 613 7.11 14.72 -13.16
CA SER A 613 7.97 14.27 -14.27
C SER A 613 9.01 13.20 -13.85
N ASP A 614 9.16 12.91 -12.57
CA ASP A 614 9.98 11.79 -12.11
C ASP A 614 9.27 10.44 -12.25
N ASN A 615 7.94 10.45 -12.37
CA ASN A 615 7.12 9.26 -12.60
C ASN A 615 6.34 9.38 -13.93
N PRO A 616 6.62 8.51 -14.94
CA PRO A 616 6.00 8.59 -16.26
C PRO A 616 4.47 8.63 -16.25
N LEU A 617 3.84 7.77 -15.41
CA LEU A 617 2.39 7.73 -15.34
C LEU A 617 1.80 9.01 -14.69
N ALA A 618 2.39 9.48 -13.59
CA ALA A 618 1.95 10.71 -12.94
C ALA A 618 2.07 11.90 -13.89
N TYR A 619 3.14 11.95 -14.69
CA TYR A 619 3.32 12.98 -15.73
C TYR A 619 2.24 12.87 -16.81
N MET A 620 2.02 11.70 -17.40
CA MET A 620 1.01 11.47 -18.42
C MET A 620 -0.40 11.84 -17.92
N PHE A 621 -0.79 11.36 -16.74
CA PHE A 621 -2.10 11.64 -16.18
C PHE A 621 -2.30 13.12 -15.82
N SER A 622 -1.24 13.85 -15.45
CA SER A 622 -1.33 15.30 -15.21
C SER A 622 -1.68 16.11 -16.48
N LYS A 623 -1.42 15.56 -17.66
CA LYS A 623 -1.75 16.18 -18.96
C LYS A 623 -3.12 15.76 -19.48
N LEU A 624 -3.72 14.73 -18.90
CA LEU A 624 -4.94 14.11 -19.41
C LEU A 624 -6.16 15.03 -19.31
N ASN A 625 -6.47 15.54 -18.12
CA ASN A 625 -7.67 16.36 -17.92
C ASN A 625 -7.66 17.65 -18.75
N PRO A 626 -6.56 18.45 -18.79
CA PRO A 626 -6.50 19.63 -19.67
C PRO A 626 -6.64 19.29 -21.16
N PHE A 627 -6.17 18.12 -21.58
CA PHE A 627 -6.31 17.65 -22.96
C PHE A 627 -7.75 17.25 -23.29
N LEU A 628 -8.40 16.48 -22.42
CA LEU A 628 -9.76 16.03 -22.63
C LEU A 628 -10.80 17.15 -22.48
N TYR A 629 -10.57 18.09 -21.56
CA TYR A 629 -11.51 19.15 -21.18
C TYR A 629 -10.85 20.54 -21.22
N PRO A 630 -10.50 21.06 -22.41
CA PRO A 630 -9.87 22.37 -22.57
C PRO A 630 -10.86 23.51 -22.27
N GLY A 631 -10.41 24.75 -22.43
CA GLY A 631 -11.27 25.94 -22.37
C GLY A 631 -11.51 26.50 -20.97
N GLY A 632 -10.75 26.03 -19.95
CA GLY A 632 -10.83 26.60 -18.61
C GLY A 632 -12.07 26.16 -17.82
N GLN A 633 -12.61 25.00 -18.11
CA GLN A 633 -13.72 24.39 -17.40
C GLN A 633 -13.22 23.51 -16.24
N PRO A 634 -14.00 23.33 -15.14
CA PRO A 634 -13.55 22.63 -13.93
C PRO A 634 -13.04 21.21 -14.17
N TYR A 635 -13.58 20.49 -15.13
CA TYR A 635 -13.17 19.14 -15.52
C TYR A 635 -11.73 19.07 -16.04
N GLY A 636 -11.26 20.17 -16.66
CA GLY A 636 -9.89 20.29 -17.18
C GLY A 636 -8.89 20.81 -16.16
N PHE A 637 -9.32 21.19 -14.96
CA PHE A 637 -8.41 21.74 -13.95
C PHE A 637 -7.47 20.68 -13.40
N ASP A 638 -6.24 21.10 -13.15
CA ASP A 638 -5.32 20.35 -12.31
C ASP A 638 -5.61 20.68 -10.84
N GLY A 639 -5.88 19.67 -10.02
CA GLY A 639 -6.14 19.86 -8.60
C GLY A 639 -4.99 20.54 -7.85
N LEU A 640 -3.73 20.26 -8.23
CA LEU A 640 -2.57 20.98 -7.69
C LEU A 640 -2.42 22.41 -8.25
N GLY A 641 -3.20 22.79 -9.26
CA GLY A 641 -3.05 24.08 -9.92
C GLY A 641 -1.83 24.17 -10.83
N THR A 642 -1.43 25.40 -11.08
CA THR A 642 -0.23 25.75 -11.86
C THR A 642 0.72 26.60 -11.01
N PRO A 643 2.04 26.62 -11.29
CA PRO A 643 2.93 27.53 -10.57
C PRO A 643 2.44 28.97 -10.60
N ARG A 644 1.89 29.43 -11.74
CA ARG A 644 1.37 30.80 -11.91
C ARG A 644 0.14 31.07 -11.03
N SER A 645 -0.82 30.14 -10.97
CA SER A 645 -2.01 30.34 -10.11
C SER A 645 -1.64 30.31 -8.63
N LEU A 646 -0.76 29.38 -8.24
CA LEU A 646 -0.30 29.24 -6.85
C LEU A 646 0.46 30.50 -6.36
N ASP A 647 1.26 31.14 -7.21
CA ASP A 647 1.97 32.39 -6.87
C ASP A 647 1.03 33.57 -6.61
N GLY A 648 -0.18 33.52 -7.14
CA GLY A 648 -1.16 34.59 -7.04
C GLY A 648 -2.02 34.54 -5.77
N PHE A 649 -2.02 33.40 -5.01
CA PHE A 649 -2.95 33.23 -3.91
C PHE A 649 -2.45 33.87 -2.61
N ASP A 650 -3.38 34.57 -1.96
CA ASP A 650 -3.17 35.09 -0.61
C ASP A 650 -4.19 34.50 0.39
N ARG A 651 -4.06 34.91 1.65
CA ARG A 651 -4.96 34.45 2.72
C ARG A 651 -6.43 34.81 2.47
N LYS A 652 -6.69 35.92 1.78
CA LYS A 652 -8.06 36.37 1.51
C LYS A 652 -8.73 35.46 0.49
N ASP A 653 -7.98 34.98 -0.51
CA ASP A 653 -8.49 34.04 -1.51
C ASP A 653 -8.93 32.74 -0.86
N VAL A 654 -8.09 32.20 0.04
CA VAL A 654 -8.39 30.98 0.82
C VAL A 654 -9.61 31.19 1.70
N GLN A 655 -9.69 32.32 2.42
CA GLN A 655 -10.83 32.65 3.28
C GLN A 655 -12.12 32.81 2.47
N ALA A 656 -12.06 33.50 1.32
CA ALA A 656 -13.21 33.69 0.44
C ALA A 656 -13.69 32.36 -0.17
N PHE A 657 -12.75 31.49 -0.56
CA PHE A 657 -13.09 30.16 -1.05
C PHE A 657 -13.74 29.34 0.07
N TRP A 658 -13.15 29.30 1.28
CA TRP A 658 -13.70 28.55 2.40
C TRP A 658 -15.07 29.04 2.81
N ALA A 659 -15.29 30.33 2.90
CA ALA A 659 -16.62 30.90 3.23
C ALA A 659 -17.70 30.42 2.23
N ARG A 660 -17.38 30.37 0.94
CA ARG A 660 -18.28 29.85 -0.09
C ARG A 660 -18.42 28.32 -0.04
N GLN A 661 -17.36 27.59 0.26
CA GLN A 661 -17.36 26.13 0.35
C GLN A 661 -18.10 25.63 1.59
N SER A 662 -17.85 26.21 2.77
CA SER A 662 -18.49 25.83 4.03
C SER A 662 -19.98 26.20 4.10
N GLY A 663 -20.41 27.17 3.27
CA GLY A 663 -21.84 27.53 3.13
C GLY A 663 -22.65 26.54 2.27
N GLN A 664 -22.04 25.52 1.66
CA GLN A 664 -22.74 24.51 0.87
C GLN A 664 -23.53 23.54 1.75
N PRO A 665 -24.59 22.89 1.23
CA PRO A 665 -25.23 21.75 1.90
C PRO A 665 -24.19 20.68 2.25
N TRP A 666 -24.43 19.91 3.32
CA TRP A 666 -23.46 18.93 3.74
C TRP A 666 -24.07 17.59 4.17
N VAL A 667 -23.28 16.55 4.03
CA VAL A 667 -23.55 15.20 4.55
C VAL A 667 -22.44 14.83 5.53
N LEU A 668 -22.79 14.52 6.76
CA LEU A 668 -21.91 13.91 7.75
C LEU A 668 -22.22 12.42 7.82
N SER A 669 -21.25 11.58 7.48
CA SER A 669 -21.33 10.13 7.66
C SER A 669 -20.41 9.70 8.80
N VAL A 670 -20.92 8.87 9.72
CA VAL A 670 -20.20 8.39 10.89
C VAL A 670 -20.30 6.87 10.93
N ALA A 671 -19.16 6.19 10.86
CA ALA A 671 -19.08 4.73 10.96
C ALA A 671 -18.23 4.32 12.15
N GLY A 672 -18.60 3.23 12.84
CA GLY A 672 -17.83 2.67 13.94
C GLY A 672 -18.53 2.65 15.28
N SER A 673 -17.74 2.66 16.36
CA SER A 673 -18.23 2.60 17.73
C SER A 673 -18.47 4.00 18.29
N PHE A 674 -19.73 4.39 18.46
CA PHE A 674 -20.11 5.71 18.96
C PHE A 674 -21.43 5.68 19.74
N ASP A 675 -21.67 6.70 20.56
CA ASP A 675 -22.97 6.99 21.13
C ASP A 675 -23.83 7.76 20.11
N ARG A 676 -25.02 7.24 19.82
CA ARG A 676 -25.94 7.79 18.82
C ARG A 676 -26.36 9.22 19.12
N GLU A 677 -26.70 9.49 20.38
CA GLU A 677 -27.21 10.81 20.79
C GLU A 677 -26.10 11.87 20.78
N ALA A 678 -24.87 11.46 21.13
CA ALA A 678 -23.71 12.34 21.03
C ALA A 678 -23.43 12.74 19.58
N VAL A 679 -23.47 11.79 18.63
CA VAL A 679 -23.31 12.06 17.19
C VAL A 679 -24.43 12.96 16.68
N LEU A 680 -25.67 12.71 17.06
CA LEU A 680 -26.81 13.52 16.65
C LEU A 680 -26.70 14.96 17.20
N ALA A 681 -26.35 15.12 18.48
CA ALA A 681 -26.14 16.43 19.09
C ALA A 681 -24.98 17.20 18.40
N PHE A 682 -23.90 16.54 18.09
CA PHE A 682 -22.77 17.13 17.34
C PHE A 682 -23.23 17.62 15.96
N ALA A 683 -23.90 16.76 15.18
CA ALA A 683 -24.38 17.10 13.84
C ALA A 683 -25.39 18.25 13.85
N GLN A 684 -26.27 18.29 14.84
CA GLN A 684 -27.24 19.42 15.06
C GLN A 684 -26.52 20.73 15.36
N GLY A 685 -25.39 20.67 16.08
CA GLY A 685 -24.56 21.83 16.44
C GLY A 685 -23.71 22.39 15.29
N LEU A 686 -23.55 21.65 14.19
CA LEU A 686 -22.82 22.13 13.02
C LEU A 686 -23.59 23.25 12.29
N PRO A 687 -22.88 24.23 11.67
CA PRO A 687 -23.52 25.35 10.96
C PRO A 687 -24.53 24.88 9.92
N ALA A 688 -25.66 25.59 9.83
CA ALA A 688 -26.60 25.39 8.73
C ALA A 688 -26.00 25.98 7.45
N PRO A 689 -26.13 25.32 6.28
CA PRO A 689 -25.72 25.88 5.02
C PRO A 689 -26.54 27.10 4.63
N GLU A 690 -25.91 28.03 3.94
CA GLU A 690 -26.53 29.25 3.41
C GLU A 690 -26.77 29.15 1.89
N GLY A 691 -26.11 28.19 1.21
CA GLY A 691 -26.17 27.99 -0.23
C GLY A 691 -27.25 26.97 -0.65
N GLU A 692 -27.73 27.12 -1.88
CA GLU A 692 -28.76 26.23 -2.48
C GLU A 692 -28.19 24.92 -3.09
N GLY A 693 -26.87 24.72 -3.00
CA GLY A 693 -26.16 23.62 -3.66
C GLY A 693 -25.50 24.04 -4.97
N LEU A 694 -24.81 23.11 -5.61
CA LEU A 694 -24.02 23.34 -6.81
C LEU A 694 -24.61 22.58 -8.00
N ALA A 695 -24.95 23.31 -9.07
CA ALA A 695 -25.27 22.73 -10.37
C ALA A 695 -24.06 22.82 -11.29
N VAL A 696 -23.56 21.68 -11.79
CA VAL A 696 -22.44 21.58 -12.71
C VAL A 696 -22.93 21.08 -14.05
N SER A 697 -22.52 21.72 -15.13
CA SER A 697 -22.84 21.29 -16.48
C SER A 697 -21.89 20.23 -16.99
N ALA A 698 -22.36 19.38 -17.90
CA ALA A 698 -21.50 18.44 -18.60
C ALA A 698 -20.37 19.17 -19.33
N PRO A 699 -19.13 18.63 -19.32
CA PRO A 699 -18.00 19.33 -19.91
C PRO A 699 -17.99 19.25 -21.44
N ASP A 700 -17.43 20.28 -22.06
CA ASP A 700 -17.05 20.25 -23.46
C ASP A 700 -15.76 19.44 -23.66
N TRP A 701 -15.81 18.46 -24.53
CA TRP A 701 -14.65 17.66 -24.87
C TRP A 701 -13.77 18.32 -25.91
N GLY A 702 -12.45 18.15 -25.76
CA GLY A 702 -11.46 18.65 -26.69
C GLY A 702 -11.69 18.19 -28.15
N LYS A 703 -11.33 19.02 -29.10
CA LYS A 703 -11.41 18.71 -30.56
C LYS A 703 -10.22 17.86 -31.01
N ASP A 704 -9.04 18.09 -30.39
CA ASP A 704 -7.83 17.33 -30.68
C ASP A 704 -7.98 15.90 -30.17
N ARG A 705 -7.58 14.93 -31.00
CA ARG A 705 -7.74 13.51 -30.70
C ARG A 705 -6.46 12.80 -30.28
N ALA A 706 -5.31 13.46 -30.42
CA ALA A 706 -4.03 12.87 -30.08
C ALA A 706 -3.17 13.84 -29.27
N LEU A 707 -2.52 13.33 -28.24
CA LEU A 707 -1.53 14.03 -27.44
C LEU A 707 -0.27 13.17 -27.38
N SER A 708 0.81 13.67 -27.97
CA SER A 708 2.13 13.02 -27.88
C SER A 708 2.99 13.76 -26.86
N LEU A 709 3.52 13.01 -25.90
CA LEU A 709 4.37 13.50 -24.82
C LEU A 709 5.73 12.80 -24.91
N ASN A 710 6.78 13.52 -24.53
CA ASN A 710 8.13 12.96 -24.41
C ASN A 710 8.64 13.14 -22.98
N LEU A 711 9.28 12.10 -22.47
CA LEU A 711 9.94 12.10 -21.17
C LEU A 711 11.27 11.35 -21.28
N PRO A 712 12.32 12.00 -21.80
CA PRO A 712 13.61 11.37 -22.08
C PRO A 712 14.22 10.68 -20.88
N GLY A 713 15.01 9.63 -21.17
CA GLY A 713 15.73 8.88 -20.13
C GLY A 713 14.87 7.84 -19.38
N ARG A 714 13.73 7.47 -19.92
CA ARG A 714 12.88 6.37 -19.42
C ARG A 714 13.01 5.15 -20.32
N ASN A 715 12.59 3.98 -19.80
CA ASN A 715 12.71 2.70 -20.53
C ASN A 715 11.42 2.32 -21.28
N GLN A 716 10.28 2.82 -20.82
CA GLN A 716 8.97 2.42 -21.33
C GLN A 716 8.28 3.53 -22.10
N ALA A 717 7.56 3.13 -23.15
CA ALA A 717 6.51 3.91 -23.78
C ALA A 717 5.14 3.56 -23.15
N HIS A 718 4.25 4.53 -23.10
CA HIS A 718 2.90 4.33 -22.56
C HIS A 718 1.87 4.77 -23.60
N LEU A 719 0.85 3.95 -23.79
CA LEU A 719 -0.29 4.21 -24.67
C LEU A 719 -1.58 4.20 -23.85
N LEU A 720 -2.37 5.24 -24.01
CA LEU A 720 -3.70 5.37 -23.44
C LEU A 720 -4.69 5.72 -24.56
N GLN A 721 -5.66 4.83 -24.85
CA GLN A 721 -6.79 5.10 -25.72
C GLN A 721 -8.05 5.32 -24.89
N ILE A 722 -8.75 6.44 -25.14
CA ILE A 722 -9.83 6.94 -24.29
C ILE A 722 -11.09 7.10 -25.15
N PHE A 723 -12.17 6.49 -24.69
CA PHE A 723 -13.47 6.56 -25.31
C PHE A 723 -14.43 7.32 -24.41
N LYS A 724 -15.04 8.39 -24.91
CA LYS A 724 -16.07 9.12 -24.18
C LYS A 724 -17.24 8.18 -23.88
N THR A 725 -17.68 8.17 -22.62
CA THR A 725 -18.85 7.41 -22.15
C THR A 725 -19.81 8.33 -21.40
N VAL A 726 -20.61 7.80 -20.53
CA VAL A 726 -21.74 8.43 -19.86
C VAL A 726 -21.51 8.54 -18.34
N PRO A 727 -22.26 9.41 -17.65
CA PRO A 727 -22.26 9.47 -16.19
C PRO A 727 -22.80 8.18 -15.57
N PRO A 728 -22.51 7.91 -14.28
CA PRO A 728 -22.87 6.67 -13.61
C PRO A 728 -24.40 6.47 -13.46
N THR A 729 -25.18 7.53 -13.53
CA THR A 729 -26.65 7.50 -13.49
C THR A 729 -27.31 7.13 -14.81
N HIS A 730 -26.55 7.07 -15.90
CA HIS A 730 -27.08 6.72 -17.23
C HIS A 730 -27.43 5.21 -17.33
N PRO A 731 -28.49 4.84 -18.06
CA PRO A 731 -28.88 3.44 -18.24
C PRO A 731 -27.78 2.51 -18.79
N ASP A 732 -26.83 3.00 -19.57
CA ASP A 732 -25.72 2.22 -20.14
C ASP A 732 -24.55 2.04 -19.14
N ALA A 733 -24.52 2.75 -18.01
CA ALA A 733 -23.40 2.70 -17.07
C ALA A 733 -23.14 1.28 -16.51
N PRO A 734 -24.15 0.49 -16.10
CA PRO A 734 -23.92 -0.89 -15.67
C PRO A 734 -23.27 -1.77 -16.76
N ALA A 735 -23.65 -1.57 -18.02
CA ALA A 735 -23.09 -2.33 -19.14
C ALA A 735 -21.63 -1.95 -19.44
N LEU A 736 -21.31 -0.67 -19.35
CA LEU A 736 -19.92 -0.19 -19.46
C LEU A 736 -19.06 -0.66 -18.29
N MET A 737 -19.61 -0.70 -17.09
CA MET A 737 -18.92 -1.25 -15.92
C MET A 737 -18.62 -2.74 -16.09
N LEU A 738 -19.60 -3.52 -16.54
CA LEU A 738 -19.42 -4.95 -16.79
C LEU A 738 -18.46 -5.20 -17.97
N LEU A 739 -18.52 -4.40 -19.03
CA LEU A 739 -17.59 -4.49 -20.16
C LEU A 739 -16.15 -4.21 -19.71
N GLN A 740 -15.93 -3.18 -18.91
CA GLN A 740 -14.61 -2.89 -18.34
C GLN A 740 -14.10 -4.07 -17.50
N SER A 741 -14.97 -4.66 -16.70
CA SER A 741 -14.62 -5.83 -15.89
C SER A 741 -14.22 -7.03 -16.77
N VAL A 742 -14.91 -7.31 -17.87
CA VAL A 742 -14.53 -8.37 -18.83
C VAL A 742 -13.22 -8.08 -19.55
N LEU A 743 -12.89 -6.80 -19.77
CA LEU A 743 -11.65 -6.39 -20.43
C LEU A 743 -10.42 -6.47 -19.51
N SER A 744 -10.62 -6.27 -18.21
CA SER A 744 -9.56 -6.13 -17.20
C SER A 744 -9.37 -7.40 -16.36
N GLY A 745 -8.37 -7.38 -15.45
CA GLY A 745 -8.00 -8.51 -14.60
C GLY A 745 -7.03 -9.46 -15.30
N GLN A 746 -6.51 -10.42 -14.56
CA GLN A 746 -5.55 -11.40 -15.10
C GLN A 746 -6.19 -12.37 -16.11
N SER A 747 -7.49 -12.58 -16.01
CA SER A 747 -8.27 -13.35 -16.98
C SER A 747 -8.95 -12.48 -18.04
N GLY A 748 -8.82 -11.16 -17.97
CA GLY A 748 -9.46 -10.21 -18.89
C GLY A 748 -8.89 -10.27 -20.31
N LEU A 749 -9.73 -9.89 -21.30
CA LEU A 749 -9.37 -10.00 -22.71
C LEU A 749 -8.11 -9.25 -23.09
N LEU A 750 -7.89 -8.05 -22.51
CA LEU A 750 -6.69 -7.25 -22.76
C LEU A 750 -5.43 -7.94 -22.24
N PHE A 751 -5.49 -8.45 -21.02
CA PHE A 751 -4.34 -9.11 -20.39
C PHE A 751 -4.00 -10.42 -21.11
N ALA A 752 -4.99 -11.28 -21.36
CA ALA A 752 -4.81 -12.56 -22.04
C ALA A 752 -4.19 -12.37 -23.44
N SER A 753 -4.74 -11.44 -24.24
CA SER A 753 -4.29 -11.27 -25.62
C SER A 753 -2.96 -10.49 -25.71
N LEU A 754 -2.82 -9.37 -25.01
CA LEU A 754 -1.67 -8.48 -25.27
C LEU A 754 -0.46 -8.79 -24.38
N ARG A 755 -0.70 -9.30 -23.18
CA ARG A 755 0.41 -9.70 -22.28
C ARG A 755 0.75 -11.18 -22.44
N ASP A 756 -0.23 -12.08 -22.24
CA ASP A 756 0.07 -13.51 -22.15
C ASP A 756 0.33 -14.17 -23.50
N GLU A 757 -0.37 -13.77 -24.58
CA GLU A 757 -0.17 -14.33 -25.92
C GLU A 757 0.92 -13.59 -26.69
N GLN A 758 0.96 -12.27 -26.63
CA GLN A 758 1.83 -11.44 -27.47
C GLN A 758 3.05 -10.89 -26.74
N GLY A 759 3.11 -10.90 -25.42
CA GLY A 759 4.22 -10.39 -24.61
C GLY A 759 4.50 -8.91 -24.84
N LEU A 760 3.44 -8.09 -25.03
CA LEU A 760 3.61 -6.69 -25.41
C LEU A 760 3.96 -5.78 -24.25
N GLY A 761 3.56 -6.11 -23.03
CA GLY A 761 3.82 -5.26 -21.87
C GLY A 761 3.48 -5.92 -20.54
N TYR A 762 4.06 -5.41 -19.47
CA TYR A 762 3.79 -5.92 -18.12
C TYR A 762 2.42 -5.50 -17.61
N THR A 763 2.07 -4.22 -17.76
CA THR A 763 0.78 -3.67 -17.33
C THR A 763 -0.11 -3.41 -18.52
N VAL A 764 -1.22 -4.14 -18.60
CA VAL A 764 -2.27 -3.97 -19.61
C VAL A 764 -3.62 -4.00 -18.91
N THR A 765 -4.45 -2.97 -19.10
CA THR A 765 -5.75 -2.88 -18.41
C THR A 765 -6.73 -1.97 -19.14
N ALA A 766 -8.01 -2.10 -18.81
CA ALA A 766 -9.01 -1.07 -19.06
C ALA A 766 -9.54 -0.53 -17.73
N PHE A 767 -9.94 0.72 -17.70
CA PHE A 767 -10.61 1.31 -16.55
C PHE A 767 -11.68 2.31 -16.97
N ASN A 768 -12.73 2.40 -16.17
CA ASN A 768 -13.76 3.42 -16.30
C ASN A 768 -13.46 4.57 -15.33
N ARG A 769 -13.68 5.79 -15.80
CA ARG A 769 -13.78 6.97 -14.94
C ARG A 769 -15.15 7.59 -15.13
N SER A 770 -16.05 7.27 -14.21
CA SER A 770 -17.39 7.84 -14.14
C SER A 770 -17.36 9.11 -13.31
N MET A 771 -17.93 10.18 -13.82
CA MET A 771 -18.03 11.48 -13.18
C MET A 771 -19.48 11.96 -13.27
N PRO A 772 -19.96 12.82 -12.39
CA PRO A 772 -21.40 13.12 -12.28
C PRO A 772 -22.11 13.48 -13.60
N GLU A 773 -21.47 14.20 -14.53
CA GLU A 773 -22.07 14.65 -15.80
C GLU A 773 -21.46 13.99 -17.04
N THR A 774 -20.43 13.15 -16.91
CA THR A 774 -19.74 12.51 -18.05
C THR A 774 -18.99 11.27 -17.59
N GLY A 775 -18.36 10.57 -18.52
CA GLY A 775 -17.45 9.47 -18.21
C GLY A 775 -16.55 9.14 -19.39
N PHE A 776 -15.55 8.31 -19.12
CA PHE A 776 -14.76 7.69 -20.17
C PHE A 776 -14.32 6.28 -19.78
N MET A 777 -14.13 5.43 -20.79
CA MET A 777 -13.41 4.17 -20.68
C MET A 777 -12.04 4.34 -21.33
N ALA A 778 -11.00 3.89 -20.66
CA ALA A 778 -9.64 3.97 -21.17
C ALA A 778 -9.00 2.58 -21.24
N PHE A 779 -8.24 2.33 -22.32
CA PHE A 779 -7.37 1.18 -22.50
C PHE A 779 -5.94 1.65 -22.32
N TYR A 780 -5.19 0.99 -21.47
CA TYR A 780 -3.83 1.36 -21.12
C TYR A 780 -2.86 0.19 -21.30
N ILE A 781 -1.68 0.48 -21.82
CA ILE A 781 -0.53 -0.43 -21.84
C ILE A 781 0.78 0.33 -21.62
N GLY A 782 1.64 -0.24 -20.75
CA GLY A 782 3.06 0.09 -20.67
C GLY A 782 3.88 -0.93 -21.48
N THR A 783 4.66 -0.48 -22.46
CA THR A 783 5.36 -1.31 -23.44
C THR A 783 6.74 -0.73 -23.78
N THR A 784 7.47 -1.35 -24.68
CA THR A 784 8.68 -0.76 -25.26
C THR A 784 8.34 0.07 -26.51
N PRO A 785 9.15 1.08 -26.85
CA PRO A 785 8.85 1.96 -28.00
C PRO A 785 8.64 1.21 -29.34
N ASP A 786 9.39 0.15 -29.58
CA ASP A 786 9.33 -0.70 -30.78
C ASP A 786 8.02 -1.51 -30.88
N LYS A 787 7.36 -1.80 -29.73
CA LYS A 787 6.11 -2.54 -29.67
C LYS A 787 4.85 -1.67 -29.66
N LEU A 788 5.00 -0.34 -29.61
CA LEU A 788 3.88 0.59 -29.45
C LEU A 788 2.80 0.43 -30.55
N GLU A 789 3.23 0.33 -31.83
CA GLU A 789 2.30 0.13 -32.95
C GLU A 789 1.60 -1.22 -32.90
N GLN A 790 2.26 -2.26 -32.39
CA GLN A 790 1.64 -3.57 -32.22
C GLN A 790 0.60 -3.50 -31.09
N ALA A 791 0.87 -2.80 -30.00
CA ALA A 791 -0.08 -2.60 -28.92
C ALA A 791 -1.34 -1.84 -29.39
N ARG A 792 -1.17 -0.79 -30.22
CA ARG A 792 -2.26 -0.05 -30.83
C ARG A 792 -3.15 -0.95 -31.70
N ARG A 793 -2.54 -1.77 -32.57
CA ARG A 793 -3.26 -2.77 -33.37
C ARG A 793 -3.97 -3.81 -32.49
N GLY A 794 -3.36 -4.20 -31.37
CA GLY A 794 -3.94 -5.11 -30.41
C GLY A 794 -5.21 -4.58 -29.78
N PHE A 795 -5.23 -3.31 -29.33
CA PHE A 795 -6.45 -2.65 -28.85
C PHE A 795 -7.55 -2.63 -29.94
N ALA A 796 -7.20 -2.21 -31.15
CA ALA A 796 -8.15 -2.17 -32.27
C ALA A 796 -8.72 -3.56 -32.60
N GLY A 797 -7.90 -4.61 -32.54
CA GLY A 797 -8.32 -5.99 -32.77
C GLY A 797 -9.35 -6.48 -31.75
N ILE A 798 -9.09 -6.26 -30.46
CA ILE A 798 -10.00 -6.63 -29.37
C ILE A 798 -11.33 -5.87 -29.49
N ILE A 799 -11.28 -4.57 -29.78
CA ILE A 799 -12.48 -3.75 -30.00
C ILE A 799 -13.28 -4.30 -31.19
N ALA A 800 -12.63 -4.61 -32.31
CA ALA A 800 -13.28 -5.16 -33.48
C ALA A 800 -13.96 -6.51 -33.19
N GLU A 801 -13.30 -7.39 -32.43
CA GLU A 801 -13.85 -8.69 -32.03
C GLU A 801 -15.11 -8.53 -31.17
N ILE A 802 -15.08 -7.69 -30.14
CA ILE A 802 -16.22 -7.44 -29.24
C ILE A 802 -17.40 -6.83 -30.01
N LYS A 803 -17.12 -5.97 -30.97
CA LYS A 803 -18.16 -5.36 -31.84
C LYS A 803 -18.73 -6.35 -32.83
N ALA A 804 -17.94 -7.30 -33.35
CA ALA A 804 -18.36 -8.26 -34.35
C ALA A 804 -19.20 -9.41 -33.77
N LYS A 805 -18.82 -9.94 -32.62
CA LYS A 805 -19.44 -11.14 -32.01
C LYS A 805 -19.87 -10.85 -30.58
N PRO A 806 -21.06 -11.34 -30.16
CA PRO A 806 -21.41 -11.33 -28.74
C PRO A 806 -20.40 -12.13 -27.92
N LEU A 807 -20.03 -11.59 -26.76
CA LEU A 807 -19.12 -12.24 -25.82
C LEU A 807 -19.76 -13.51 -25.23
N PRO A 808 -19.01 -14.57 -24.91
CA PRO A 808 -19.52 -15.75 -24.23
C PRO A 808 -20.20 -15.40 -22.90
N LYS A 809 -21.36 -16.01 -22.63
CA LYS A 809 -22.10 -15.81 -21.37
C LYS A 809 -21.23 -16.05 -20.12
N ALA A 810 -20.30 -17.02 -20.20
CA ALA A 810 -19.38 -17.32 -19.11
C ALA A 810 -18.47 -16.14 -18.75
N LEU A 811 -18.02 -15.34 -19.74
CA LEU A 811 -17.21 -14.15 -19.49
C LEU A 811 -18.02 -13.04 -18.80
N LEU A 812 -19.29 -12.89 -19.14
CA LEU A 812 -20.16 -11.92 -18.48
C LEU A 812 -20.39 -12.32 -17.02
N ALA A 813 -20.69 -13.61 -16.79
CA ALA A 813 -20.86 -14.13 -15.43
C ALA A 813 -19.58 -13.94 -14.60
N ALA A 814 -18.42 -14.24 -15.16
CA ALA A 814 -17.13 -14.01 -14.51
C ALA A 814 -16.89 -12.52 -14.20
N GLY A 815 -17.17 -11.64 -15.16
CA GLY A 815 -17.06 -10.17 -14.97
C GLY A 815 -17.99 -9.65 -13.88
N SER A 816 -19.26 -10.13 -13.86
CA SER A 816 -20.23 -9.75 -12.83
C SER A 816 -19.81 -10.23 -11.43
N ASN A 817 -19.35 -11.49 -11.31
CA ASN A 817 -18.86 -12.05 -10.05
C ASN A 817 -17.63 -11.29 -9.55
N ARG A 818 -16.70 -10.91 -10.45
CA ARG A 818 -15.53 -10.12 -10.09
C ARG A 818 -15.92 -8.76 -9.54
N LEU A 819 -16.84 -8.04 -10.18
CA LEU A 819 -17.38 -6.76 -9.69
C LEU A 819 -17.99 -6.91 -8.29
N LEU A 820 -18.75 -7.97 -8.05
CA LEU A 820 -19.31 -8.25 -6.73
C LEU A 820 -18.21 -8.55 -5.70
N GLY A 821 -17.21 -9.33 -6.07
CA GLY A 821 -16.06 -9.63 -5.20
C GLY A 821 -15.23 -8.39 -4.86
N GLU A 822 -15.01 -7.48 -5.81
CA GLU A 822 -14.36 -6.19 -5.59
C GLU A 822 -15.18 -5.33 -4.61
N TYR A 823 -16.47 -5.18 -4.84
CA TYR A 823 -17.39 -4.46 -3.97
C TYR A 823 -17.36 -4.97 -2.51
N LEU A 824 -17.35 -6.28 -2.29
CA LEU A 824 -17.29 -6.87 -0.96
C LEU A 824 -15.93 -6.62 -0.27
N ARG A 825 -14.82 -6.61 -1.02
CA ARG A 825 -13.48 -6.34 -0.48
C ARG A 825 -13.28 -4.87 -0.13
N GLU A 826 -13.77 -3.96 -0.95
CA GLU A 826 -13.60 -2.52 -0.78
C GLU A 826 -14.41 -1.92 0.38
N ARG A 827 -15.42 -2.60 0.91
CA ARG A 827 -16.31 -2.11 1.98
C ARG A 827 -16.02 -2.69 3.36
N GLN A 828 -14.82 -3.18 3.60
CA GLN A 828 -14.48 -3.76 4.90
C GLN A 828 -14.10 -2.70 5.93
N SER A 829 -13.43 -1.61 5.54
CA SER A 829 -13.03 -0.57 6.50
C SER A 829 -14.18 0.38 6.86
N LEU A 830 -14.11 0.96 8.07
CA LEU A 830 -15.05 1.99 8.52
C LEU A 830 -14.99 3.24 7.65
N ALA A 831 -13.77 3.65 7.27
CA ALA A 831 -13.53 4.83 6.45
C ALA A 831 -14.15 4.69 5.03
N ASP A 832 -13.97 3.52 4.38
CA ASP A 832 -14.56 3.30 3.05
C ASP A 832 -16.09 3.35 3.10
N ARG A 833 -16.70 2.74 4.13
CA ARG A 833 -18.16 2.75 4.31
C ARG A 833 -18.72 4.13 4.61
N ALA A 834 -18.02 4.91 5.44
CA ALA A 834 -18.42 6.29 5.76
C ALA A 834 -18.28 7.19 4.52
N GLY A 835 -17.14 7.15 3.84
CA GLY A 835 -16.83 7.98 2.68
C GLY A 835 -17.73 7.69 1.48
N GLU A 836 -18.04 6.42 1.17
CA GLU A 836 -18.99 6.05 0.11
C GLU A 836 -20.39 6.60 0.43
N ALA A 837 -20.88 6.40 1.65
CA ALA A 837 -22.20 6.85 2.05
C ALA A 837 -22.34 8.38 1.98
N ALA A 838 -21.30 9.13 2.38
CA ALA A 838 -21.27 10.58 2.27
C ALA A 838 -21.21 11.06 0.82
N THR A 839 -20.37 10.42 -0.01
CA THR A 839 -20.21 10.75 -1.43
C THR A 839 -21.49 10.52 -2.22
N ASP A 840 -22.12 9.35 -2.06
CA ASP A 840 -23.37 9.02 -2.73
C ASP A 840 -24.46 10.05 -2.39
N ALA A 841 -24.59 10.40 -1.11
CA ALA A 841 -25.61 11.33 -0.67
C ALA A 841 -25.36 12.77 -1.17
N VAL A 842 -24.11 13.24 -1.18
CA VAL A 842 -23.76 14.61 -1.63
C VAL A 842 -23.90 14.77 -3.15
N LEU A 843 -23.68 13.69 -3.91
CA LEU A 843 -23.89 13.66 -5.36
C LEU A 843 -25.33 13.29 -5.75
N HIS A 844 -26.22 13.18 -4.78
CA HIS A 844 -27.63 12.81 -4.96
C HIS A 844 -27.83 11.46 -5.62
N TYR A 845 -26.89 10.53 -5.43
CA TYR A 845 -27.07 9.15 -5.87
C TYR A 845 -28.03 8.41 -4.91
N PRO A 846 -28.78 7.42 -5.40
CA PRO A 846 -29.63 6.58 -4.55
C PRO A 846 -28.82 5.90 -3.46
N GLN A 847 -29.44 5.60 -2.33
CA GLN A 847 -28.80 4.79 -1.29
C GLN A 847 -28.35 3.44 -1.87
N ASP A 848 -27.14 3.00 -1.48
CA ASP A 848 -26.49 1.79 -1.99
C ASP A 848 -26.37 1.78 -3.55
N PHE A 849 -26.07 2.95 -4.11
CA PHE A 849 -26.04 3.16 -5.57
C PHE A 849 -25.10 2.19 -6.27
N GLN A 850 -23.90 1.97 -5.74
CA GLN A 850 -22.97 1.00 -6.30
C GLN A 850 -23.57 -0.41 -6.35
N LYS A 851 -24.26 -0.83 -5.30
CA LYS A 851 -24.95 -2.13 -5.28
C LYS A 851 -26.06 -2.22 -6.35
N GLN A 852 -26.83 -1.15 -6.54
CA GLN A 852 -27.85 -1.11 -7.60
C GLN A 852 -27.25 -1.22 -8.99
N LEU A 853 -26.09 -0.61 -9.25
CA LEU A 853 -25.37 -0.76 -10.53
C LEU A 853 -24.90 -2.21 -10.73
N LEU A 854 -24.38 -2.85 -9.68
CA LEU A 854 -23.97 -4.26 -9.72
C LEU A 854 -25.15 -5.19 -10.00
N ASP A 855 -26.28 -5.00 -9.33
CA ASP A 855 -27.48 -5.81 -9.52
C ASP A 855 -28.01 -5.71 -10.95
N LYS A 856 -27.96 -4.50 -11.53
CA LYS A 856 -28.30 -4.30 -12.96
C LYS A 856 -27.27 -4.97 -13.87
N ALA A 857 -25.97 -4.82 -13.59
CA ALA A 857 -24.90 -5.45 -14.37
C ALA A 857 -25.07 -6.99 -14.43
N ALA A 858 -25.49 -7.61 -13.32
CA ALA A 858 -25.71 -9.06 -13.23
C ALA A 858 -26.86 -9.57 -14.12
N THR A 859 -27.77 -8.71 -14.57
CA THR A 859 -28.90 -9.07 -15.44
C THR A 859 -28.63 -8.90 -16.93
N LEU A 860 -27.49 -8.32 -17.30
CA LEU A 860 -27.14 -8.00 -18.69
C LEU A 860 -26.81 -9.25 -19.53
N THR A 861 -27.07 -9.12 -20.82
CA THR A 861 -26.82 -10.17 -21.81
C THR A 861 -25.58 -9.85 -22.68
N PRO A 862 -25.00 -10.83 -23.37
CA PRO A 862 -23.94 -10.57 -24.36
C PRO A 862 -24.31 -9.53 -25.42
N ALA A 863 -25.58 -9.45 -25.80
CA ALA A 863 -26.06 -8.46 -26.76
C ALA A 863 -26.01 -7.02 -26.19
N ASP A 864 -26.29 -6.85 -24.92
CA ASP A 864 -26.21 -5.54 -24.24
C ASP A 864 -24.76 -5.03 -24.22
N LEU A 865 -23.79 -5.90 -23.90
CA LEU A 865 -22.37 -5.53 -23.93
C LEU A 865 -21.88 -5.22 -25.34
N GLN A 866 -22.32 -6.01 -26.34
CA GLN A 866 -22.01 -5.74 -27.74
C GLN A 866 -22.61 -4.40 -28.19
N ALA A 867 -23.83 -4.07 -27.75
CA ALA A 867 -24.49 -2.82 -28.08
C ALA A 867 -23.71 -1.60 -27.54
N VAL A 868 -23.28 -1.63 -26.25
CA VAL A 868 -22.46 -0.54 -25.68
C VAL A 868 -21.06 -0.49 -26.29
N ALA A 869 -20.43 -1.63 -26.61
CA ALA A 869 -19.16 -1.66 -27.32
C ALA A 869 -19.28 -1.00 -28.72
N ARG A 870 -20.34 -1.29 -29.48
CA ARG A 870 -20.61 -0.65 -30.78
C ARG A 870 -20.89 0.83 -30.65
N LYS A 871 -21.59 1.26 -29.58
CA LYS A 871 -21.98 2.64 -29.35
C LYS A 871 -20.79 3.53 -28.88
N TYR A 872 -19.94 3.02 -28.02
CA TYR A 872 -18.93 3.83 -27.34
C TYR A 872 -17.49 3.56 -27.79
N LEU A 873 -17.14 2.31 -28.17
CA LEU A 873 -15.77 1.96 -28.55
C LEU A 873 -15.53 2.11 -30.04
N GLU A 874 -15.63 3.36 -30.56
CA GLU A 874 -15.33 3.65 -31.95
C GLU A 874 -13.91 4.22 -32.09
N PRO A 875 -12.95 3.47 -32.66
CA PRO A 875 -11.54 3.90 -32.74
C PRO A 875 -11.33 5.26 -33.41
N ALA A 876 -12.17 5.60 -34.42
CA ALA A 876 -12.10 6.89 -35.10
C ALA A 876 -12.47 8.08 -34.20
N ASN A 877 -13.18 7.83 -33.10
CA ASN A 877 -13.60 8.83 -32.12
C ASN A 877 -12.77 8.79 -30.83
N ALA A 878 -11.79 7.89 -30.72
CA ALA A 878 -10.93 7.77 -29.56
C ALA A 878 -10.03 9.01 -29.40
N TYR A 879 -9.78 9.35 -28.16
CA TYR A 879 -8.64 10.21 -27.79
C TYR A 879 -7.44 9.30 -27.50
N GLU A 880 -6.28 9.70 -27.92
CA GLU A 880 -5.06 8.94 -27.68
C GLU A 880 -4.01 9.80 -27.00
N VAL A 881 -3.44 9.29 -25.90
CA VAL A 881 -2.26 9.88 -25.27
C VAL A 881 -1.12 8.88 -25.36
N THR A 882 -0.02 9.31 -25.96
CA THR A 882 1.21 8.55 -26.07
C THR A 882 2.31 9.27 -25.29
N LEU A 883 3.02 8.54 -24.42
CA LEU A 883 4.22 9.05 -23.77
C LEU A 883 5.39 8.21 -24.24
N LEU A 884 6.40 8.87 -24.81
CA LEU A 884 7.65 8.27 -25.30
C LEU A 884 8.81 8.59 -24.35
N PRO A 885 9.78 7.66 -24.21
CA PRO A 885 11.01 7.90 -23.45
C PRO A 885 11.94 8.91 -24.11
#